data_4d6b9855d8aa6873eb26c95cb6e622d1
#
_entry.id   4d6b9855d8aa6873eb26c95cb6e622d1
#
_cell.length_a   1.000
_cell.length_b   1.000
_cell.length_c   1.000
_cell.angle_alpha   90.00
_cell.angle_beta   90.00
_cell.angle_gamma   90.00
#
_symmetry.space_group_name_H-M   'P 1'
#
loop_
_entity.id
_entity.type
_entity.pdbx_description
1 polymer ?
#
loop_
_entity_poly.entity_id
_entity_poly.type
_entity_poly.pdbx_seq_one_letter_code
_entity_poly.pdbx_strand_id
1 'polypeptide(L)'
;MSKEKTFEDSIIKRNLTDILPEKMEGYSHYVITSRAIPDVRDGLIPVQRRLLYTSEELGLRPNSKHMKLARLSGQNMLYHPHGDSSASGSAVNMSRDWVMNLPLLDIHGNNGGIDGSPNAADRYISARQSVYAPYLLNDIKKNAVDMKPNFDNTANEPKILPASIPNAMINGLRVGLAVGFSSSIAPHNPVEMMDGLIAVLSGKVKKDKDILKYIKGPDFPTGCEIIKNEGVEESILKGKGKIIMQSKIDIVIPEKKKDERYIEIKTIPYGETTRTVIDSILKYSEELINLGVKEFRDETQENDVSIKIICDNKLSEEQINTIKAFLIQKTKVRTTFNPNNIMVSGGRIRSFTMLEYIDTFLKFRQETLRRVWNFDLSKLKDRLEIVEGLLRLRDITEEVIKIAKQSKSRKDMVEKLIKKYEFTERQATAISNTALYQLGQQDFKALEKEQEDINKKIDNLNTWLSDEKAANKEIIRQFKEIKKSFKDLGLERRSEIIDDEDLINPKEIRVEATIESKPVTVVIKRDLTIQRIGNVAFDNQIAKYKNDDIIATFEDVKTTDYVVGFTKTGQMVTRLINDLPHENLDMTLDPISREIKKVKSDDIFVGGTVVDMDKQETLDKKVLLISEYGYVKLIPVGKLLPNMNTRRYMSNTVNAHTLTQKGDSLVFAKYIEPKFYKDNELLFTVYDDSLKTTKETVRKSNMNDWYETLEHVGGNGVRKVNTMKSKNRLPLVDFNFKEPIE
;
A
#
# COMPACT_ATOMS: atom_id res chain seq x y z
N MET A 1 -49.77 -23.90 -39.37
CA MET A 1 -48.97 -22.75 -39.81
C MET A 1 -48.21 -22.19 -38.61
N SER A 2 -46.98 -22.62 -38.40
CA SER A 2 -46.09 -22.03 -37.40
C SER A 2 -45.67 -20.64 -37.90
N LYS A 3 -45.97 -19.59 -37.15
CA LYS A 3 -45.44 -18.25 -37.42
C LYS A 3 -43.92 -18.37 -37.37
N GLU A 4 -43.23 -18.14 -38.47
CA GLU A 4 -41.80 -17.87 -38.47
C GLU A 4 -41.55 -16.65 -37.58
N LYS A 5 -40.87 -16.85 -36.44
CA LYS A 5 -40.41 -15.74 -35.62
C LYS A 5 -39.39 -14.94 -36.43
N THR A 6 -39.72 -13.72 -36.77
CA THR A 6 -38.79 -12.80 -37.40
C THR A 6 -37.67 -12.48 -36.46
N PHE A 7 -36.48 -12.13 -36.97
CA PHE A 7 -35.30 -11.76 -36.14
C PHE A 7 -35.62 -10.62 -35.17
N GLU A 8 -36.56 -9.73 -35.50
CA GLU A 8 -37.04 -8.64 -34.64
C GLU A 8 -37.82 -9.13 -33.41
N ASP A 9 -38.51 -10.28 -33.50
CA ASP A 9 -39.22 -10.87 -32.36
C ASP A 9 -38.27 -11.47 -31.30
N SER A 10 -36.98 -11.59 -31.61
CA SER A 10 -35.95 -12.07 -30.70
C SER A 10 -35.17 -10.95 -29.99
N ILE A 11 -35.43 -9.68 -30.34
CA ILE A 11 -34.75 -8.54 -29.73
C ILE A 11 -35.43 -8.16 -28.41
N ILE A 12 -34.75 -8.46 -27.31
CA ILE A 12 -35.19 -8.07 -25.98
C ILE A 12 -34.69 -6.64 -25.70
N LYS A 13 -35.60 -5.68 -25.64
CA LYS A 13 -35.28 -4.31 -25.23
C LYS A 13 -35.29 -4.24 -23.70
N ARG A 14 -34.13 -3.88 -23.10
CA ARG A 14 -34.00 -3.65 -21.65
C ARG A 14 -33.33 -2.30 -21.43
N ASN A 15 -33.67 -1.64 -20.33
CA ASN A 15 -33.01 -0.39 -19.95
C ASN A 15 -31.59 -0.68 -19.44
N LEU A 16 -30.65 0.19 -19.77
CA LEU A 16 -29.27 0.08 -19.30
C LEU A 16 -29.18 0.13 -17.77
N THR A 17 -30.07 0.90 -17.13
CA THR A 17 -30.20 1.00 -15.67
C THR A 17 -30.54 -0.33 -14.98
N ASP A 18 -31.21 -1.26 -15.69
CA ASP A 18 -31.60 -2.56 -15.18
C ASP A 18 -30.52 -3.62 -15.47
N ILE A 19 -29.88 -3.52 -16.65
CA ILE A 19 -28.85 -4.49 -17.08
C ILE A 19 -27.53 -4.25 -16.32
N LEU A 20 -27.16 -2.99 -16.12
CA LEU A 20 -25.86 -2.64 -15.56
C LEU A 20 -25.65 -3.19 -14.14
N PRO A 21 -26.60 -3.01 -13.18
CA PRO A 21 -26.48 -3.60 -11.84
C PRO A 21 -26.38 -5.13 -11.88
N GLU A 22 -27.22 -5.82 -12.68
CA GLU A 22 -27.21 -7.29 -12.82
C GLU A 22 -25.85 -7.81 -13.31
N LYS A 23 -25.29 -7.17 -14.35
CA LYS A 23 -23.98 -7.58 -14.90
C LYS A 23 -22.83 -7.20 -13.96
N MET A 24 -22.90 -6.04 -13.31
CA MET A 24 -21.90 -5.59 -12.35
C MET A 24 -21.89 -6.46 -11.08
N GLU A 25 -23.02 -6.94 -10.61
CA GLU A 25 -23.10 -7.83 -9.44
C GLU A 25 -22.33 -9.13 -9.69
N GLY A 26 -22.59 -9.82 -10.82
CA GLY A 26 -21.87 -11.04 -11.19
C GLY A 26 -20.37 -10.81 -11.37
N TYR A 27 -19.98 -9.74 -12.03
CA TYR A 27 -18.58 -9.39 -12.22
C TYR A 27 -17.89 -9.02 -10.89
N SER A 28 -18.56 -8.22 -10.05
CA SER A 28 -18.04 -7.83 -8.74
C SER A 28 -17.82 -9.05 -7.84
N HIS A 29 -18.79 -9.95 -7.79
CA HIS A 29 -18.65 -11.20 -7.04
C HIS A 29 -17.48 -12.05 -7.54
N TYR A 30 -17.31 -12.17 -8.86
CA TYR A 30 -16.17 -12.88 -9.45
C TYR A 30 -14.83 -12.24 -9.07
N VAL A 31 -14.69 -10.91 -9.21
CA VAL A 31 -13.45 -10.20 -8.87
C VAL A 31 -13.11 -10.34 -7.39
N ILE A 32 -14.12 -10.28 -6.53
CA ILE A 32 -13.93 -10.43 -5.07
C ILE A 32 -13.45 -11.84 -4.73
N THR A 33 -14.20 -12.87 -5.16
CA THR A 33 -13.99 -14.25 -4.69
C THR A 33 -12.93 -15.02 -5.49
N SER A 34 -12.69 -14.61 -6.75
CA SER A 34 -11.89 -15.40 -7.68
C SER A 34 -10.67 -14.66 -8.26
N ARG A 35 -10.37 -13.44 -7.80
CA ARG A 35 -9.23 -12.68 -8.34
C ARG A 35 -8.40 -11.96 -7.30
N ALA A 36 -9.00 -11.09 -6.45
CA ALA A 36 -8.25 -10.05 -5.76
C ALA A 36 -8.14 -10.22 -4.24
N ILE A 37 -9.09 -10.90 -3.61
CA ILE A 37 -9.15 -11.02 -2.14
C ILE A 37 -8.71 -12.43 -1.71
N PRO A 38 -7.80 -12.55 -0.72
CA PRO A 38 -7.32 -13.85 -0.25
C PRO A 38 -8.37 -14.60 0.55
N ASP A 39 -8.35 -15.93 0.51
CA ASP A 39 -9.15 -16.75 1.40
C ASP A 39 -8.50 -16.79 2.80
N VAL A 40 -9.32 -16.65 3.84
CA VAL A 40 -8.86 -16.60 5.23
C VAL A 40 -8.11 -17.86 5.66
N ARG A 41 -8.35 -19.01 5.04
CA ARG A 41 -7.83 -20.32 5.41
C ARG A 41 -6.40 -20.56 4.93
N ASP A 42 -6.11 -20.26 3.66
CA ASP A 42 -4.76 -20.45 3.09
C ASP A 42 -4.02 -19.11 2.83
N GLY A 43 -4.70 -17.99 2.97
CA GLY A 43 -4.10 -16.67 2.81
C GLY A 43 -3.66 -16.32 1.39
N LEU A 44 -4.19 -17.02 0.38
CA LEU A 44 -3.76 -16.90 -0.99
C LEU A 44 -4.87 -16.31 -1.87
N ILE A 45 -4.48 -15.46 -2.81
CA ILE A 45 -5.32 -15.12 -3.93
C ILE A 45 -5.30 -16.27 -4.97
N PRO A 46 -6.31 -16.42 -5.81
CA PRO A 46 -6.44 -17.58 -6.70
C PRO A 46 -5.23 -17.85 -7.59
N VAL A 47 -4.57 -16.83 -8.13
CA VAL A 47 -3.38 -17.02 -8.98
C VAL A 47 -2.22 -17.65 -8.20
N GLN A 48 -2.00 -17.23 -6.96
CA GLN A 48 -0.93 -17.76 -6.08
C GLN A 48 -1.22 -19.23 -5.73
N ARG A 49 -2.48 -19.52 -5.35
CA ARG A 49 -2.92 -20.89 -5.02
C ARG A 49 -2.72 -21.82 -6.19
N ARG A 50 -3.08 -21.41 -7.39
CA ARG A 50 -2.94 -22.19 -8.63
C ARG A 50 -1.49 -22.39 -9.01
N LEU A 51 -0.63 -21.37 -8.87
CA LEU A 51 0.81 -21.50 -9.12
C LEU A 51 1.47 -22.53 -8.19
N LEU A 52 1.14 -22.51 -6.89
CA LEU A 52 1.64 -23.50 -5.95
C LEU A 52 1.12 -24.91 -6.26
N TYR A 53 -0.16 -25.03 -6.58
CA TYR A 53 -0.74 -26.32 -6.97
C TYR A 53 -0.10 -26.86 -8.26
N THR A 54 0.05 -26.03 -9.29
CA THR A 54 0.75 -26.38 -10.54
C THR A 54 2.19 -26.82 -10.26
N SER A 55 2.89 -26.15 -9.36
CA SER A 55 4.27 -26.53 -9.01
C SER A 55 4.33 -27.90 -8.32
N GLU A 56 3.32 -28.27 -7.53
CA GLU A 56 3.22 -29.62 -6.90
C GLU A 56 2.91 -30.69 -7.94
N GLU A 57 1.99 -30.42 -8.88
CA GLU A 57 1.67 -31.34 -9.97
C GLU A 57 2.87 -31.58 -10.89
N LEU A 58 3.70 -30.59 -11.13
CA LEU A 58 4.93 -30.68 -11.90
C LEU A 58 6.11 -31.28 -11.11
N GLY A 59 5.92 -31.61 -9.80
CA GLY A 59 6.96 -32.16 -8.95
C GLY A 59 8.10 -31.18 -8.63
N LEU A 60 7.85 -29.87 -8.70
CA LEU A 60 8.84 -28.81 -8.46
C LEU A 60 9.05 -28.56 -6.96
N ARG A 61 9.41 -29.60 -6.21
CA ARG A 61 9.63 -29.52 -4.77
C ARG A 61 10.94 -28.80 -4.43
N PRO A 62 11.16 -28.38 -3.16
CA PRO A 62 12.35 -27.63 -2.75
C PRO A 62 13.68 -28.25 -3.16
N ASN A 63 13.77 -29.60 -3.17
CA ASN A 63 14.98 -30.32 -3.53
C ASN A 63 15.04 -30.77 -5.00
N SER A 64 14.05 -30.40 -5.81
CA SER A 64 14.03 -30.73 -7.25
C SER A 64 14.84 -29.74 -8.06
N LYS A 65 15.09 -30.06 -9.34
CA LYS A 65 15.66 -29.10 -10.28
C LYS A 65 14.65 -28.00 -10.59
N HIS A 66 15.15 -26.76 -10.73
CA HIS A 66 14.34 -25.65 -11.21
C HIS A 66 13.86 -25.88 -12.63
N MET A 67 12.66 -25.40 -12.94
CA MET A 67 12.04 -25.40 -14.25
C MET A 67 11.89 -23.96 -14.76
N LYS A 68 12.02 -23.73 -16.06
CA LYS A 68 11.80 -22.40 -16.66
C LYS A 68 10.45 -21.81 -16.22
N LEU A 69 10.46 -20.55 -15.76
CA LEU A 69 9.26 -19.87 -15.29
C LEU A 69 8.17 -19.84 -16.37
N ALA A 70 8.56 -19.61 -17.63
CA ALA A 70 7.65 -19.66 -18.77
C ALA A 70 6.86 -20.99 -18.86
N ARG A 71 7.47 -22.13 -18.48
CA ARG A 71 6.78 -23.43 -18.46
C ARG A 71 5.83 -23.55 -17.28
N LEU A 72 6.23 -23.08 -16.09
CA LEU A 72 5.36 -23.07 -14.91
C LEU A 72 4.13 -22.18 -15.16
N SER A 73 4.34 -20.97 -15.68
CA SER A 73 3.27 -20.03 -16.00
C SER A 73 2.34 -20.55 -17.09
N GLY A 74 2.90 -21.16 -18.14
CA GLY A 74 2.11 -21.80 -19.20
C GLY A 74 1.26 -22.97 -18.69
N GLN A 75 1.83 -23.85 -17.86
CA GLN A 75 1.08 -24.97 -17.26
C GLN A 75 0.00 -24.48 -16.29
N ASN A 76 0.26 -23.36 -15.57
CA ASN A 76 -0.72 -22.75 -14.67
C ASN A 76 -1.99 -22.29 -15.40
N MET A 77 -1.93 -22.00 -16.71
CA MET A 77 -3.10 -21.63 -17.52
C MET A 77 -4.15 -22.74 -17.60
N LEU A 78 -3.77 -23.98 -17.30
CA LEU A 78 -4.74 -25.08 -17.13
C LEU A 78 -5.78 -24.77 -16.04
N TYR A 79 -5.38 -24.02 -15.02
CA TYR A 79 -6.23 -23.67 -13.88
C TYR A 79 -6.60 -22.19 -13.86
N HIS A 80 -5.72 -21.31 -14.38
CA HIS A 80 -5.86 -19.86 -14.33
C HIS A 80 -6.18 -19.29 -15.71
N PRO A 81 -7.46 -18.99 -16.03
CA PRO A 81 -7.90 -18.55 -17.37
C PRO A 81 -7.60 -17.08 -17.64
N HIS A 82 -6.34 -16.67 -17.47
CA HIS A 82 -5.85 -15.30 -17.67
C HIS A 82 -4.46 -15.32 -18.31
N GLY A 83 -3.97 -14.17 -18.77
CA GLY A 83 -2.68 -14.05 -19.43
C GLY A 83 -1.50 -14.54 -18.56
N ASP A 84 -0.54 -15.17 -19.21
CA ASP A 84 0.68 -15.72 -18.62
C ASP A 84 1.51 -14.67 -17.87
N SER A 85 1.56 -13.44 -18.36
CA SER A 85 2.27 -12.32 -17.72
C SER A 85 1.79 -12.04 -16.29
N SER A 86 0.48 -12.19 -16.03
CA SER A 86 -0.08 -12.03 -14.68
C SER A 86 0.37 -13.15 -13.73
N ALA A 87 0.42 -14.39 -14.24
CA ALA A 87 0.91 -15.54 -13.49
C ALA A 87 2.41 -15.42 -13.21
N SER A 88 3.21 -15.05 -14.20
CA SER A 88 4.65 -14.82 -14.07
C SER A 88 4.97 -13.72 -13.07
N GLY A 89 4.31 -12.57 -13.17
CA GLY A 89 4.50 -11.47 -12.22
C GLY A 89 4.16 -11.87 -10.78
N SER A 90 3.08 -12.67 -10.62
CA SER A 90 2.72 -13.21 -9.30
C SER A 90 3.77 -14.20 -8.78
N ALA A 91 4.28 -15.08 -9.64
CA ALA A 91 5.33 -16.04 -9.27
C ALA A 91 6.62 -15.33 -8.84
N VAL A 92 7.04 -14.29 -9.57
CA VAL A 92 8.20 -13.46 -9.22
C VAL A 92 7.99 -12.80 -7.87
N ASN A 93 6.82 -12.20 -7.61
CA ASN A 93 6.54 -11.60 -6.30
C ASN A 93 6.53 -12.62 -5.15
N MET A 94 6.12 -13.87 -5.41
CA MET A 94 6.15 -14.95 -4.44
C MET A 94 7.56 -15.45 -4.11
N SER A 95 8.59 -15.03 -4.84
CA SER A 95 10.00 -15.39 -4.61
C SER A 95 10.82 -14.32 -3.92
N ARG A 96 10.27 -13.10 -3.74
CA ARG A 96 11.01 -11.95 -3.23
C ARG A 96 10.94 -11.88 -1.71
N ASP A 97 12.09 -11.90 -1.06
CA ASP A 97 12.23 -11.85 0.40
C ASP A 97 12.03 -10.46 1.01
N TRP A 98 12.04 -9.39 0.17
CA TRP A 98 11.62 -8.04 0.56
C TRP A 98 10.13 -7.79 0.34
N VAL A 99 9.39 -8.76 -0.23
CA VAL A 99 7.94 -8.71 -0.44
C VAL A 99 7.20 -9.64 0.51
N MET A 100 7.77 -10.83 0.81
CA MET A 100 7.19 -11.85 1.67
C MET A 100 8.14 -12.23 2.80
N ASN A 101 7.61 -12.41 4.01
CA ASN A 101 8.39 -12.94 5.13
C ASN A 101 8.83 -14.40 4.88
N LEU A 102 7.96 -15.16 4.22
CA LEU A 102 8.22 -16.54 3.79
C LEU A 102 7.96 -16.62 2.27
N PRO A 103 8.96 -16.35 1.42
CA PRO A 103 8.81 -16.54 -0.02
C PRO A 103 8.37 -17.96 -0.35
N LEU A 104 7.35 -18.13 -1.19
CA LEU A 104 6.75 -19.43 -1.47
C LEU A 104 7.36 -20.12 -2.71
N LEU A 105 8.03 -19.35 -3.56
CA LEU A 105 8.80 -19.86 -4.69
C LEU A 105 10.28 -19.48 -4.54
N ASP A 106 11.12 -20.33 -5.09
CA ASP A 106 12.56 -20.14 -5.22
C ASP A 106 12.88 -19.95 -6.70
N ILE A 107 13.39 -18.76 -7.06
CA ILE A 107 13.76 -18.42 -8.43
C ILE A 107 15.27 -18.38 -8.59
N HIS A 108 15.76 -19.12 -9.55
CA HIS A 108 17.15 -19.07 -10.02
C HIS A 108 17.26 -18.14 -11.23
N GLY A 109 18.09 -17.12 -11.09
CA GLY A 109 18.26 -16.03 -12.04
C GLY A 109 17.75 -14.69 -11.49
N ASN A 110 17.73 -13.66 -12.32
CA ASN A 110 17.32 -12.32 -11.90
C ASN A 110 15.80 -12.22 -11.73
N ASN A 111 15.33 -12.18 -10.49
CA ASN A 111 13.93 -11.97 -10.10
C ASN A 111 13.59 -10.50 -9.80
N GLY A 112 14.43 -9.55 -10.26
CA GLY A 112 14.32 -8.12 -9.96
C GLY A 112 15.13 -7.71 -8.73
N GLY A 113 15.10 -6.44 -8.38
CA GLY A 113 15.83 -5.87 -7.24
C GLY A 113 14.92 -5.07 -6.31
N ILE A 114 15.40 -4.87 -5.09
CA ILE A 114 14.77 -3.98 -4.10
C ILE A 114 14.81 -2.51 -4.57
N ASP A 115 15.70 -2.20 -5.52
CA ASP A 115 15.80 -0.91 -6.21
C ASP A 115 14.65 -0.63 -7.18
N GLY A 116 13.81 -1.64 -7.45
CA GLY A 116 12.73 -1.56 -8.42
C GLY A 116 13.13 -2.01 -9.82
N SER A 117 14.33 -2.55 -10.00
CA SER A 117 14.76 -3.15 -11.26
C SER A 117 13.85 -4.31 -11.66
N PRO A 118 13.45 -4.42 -12.94
CA PRO A 118 12.58 -5.48 -13.39
C PRO A 118 13.30 -6.85 -13.38
N ASN A 119 12.52 -7.92 -13.23
CA ASN A 119 13.04 -9.26 -13.41
C ASN A 119 13.40 -9.54 -14.88
N ALA A 120 14.27 -10.51 -15.09
CA ALA A 120 14.57 -11.00 -16.41
C ALA A 120 13.33 -11.69 -17.05
N ALA A 121 13.29 -11.80 -18.38
CA ALA A 121 12.20 -12.46 -19.06
C ALA A 121 12.09 -13.94 -18.63
N ASP A 122 10.85 -14.45 -18.55
CA ASP A 122 10.49 -15.78 -18.02
C ASP A 122 11.26 -16.94 -18.61
N ARG A 123 11.72 -16.81 -19.87
CA ARG A 123 12.53 -17.82 -20.56
C ARG A 123 13.96 -17.93 -19.99
N TYR A 124 14.44 -16.91 -19.29
CA TYR A 124 15.81 -16.90 -18.72
C TYR A 124 15.84 -17.34 -17.27
N ILE A 125 14.77 -17.07 -16.49
CA ILE A 125 14.69 -17.45 -15.08
C ILE A 125 14.01 -18.80 -14.90
N SER A 126 14.27 -19.45 -13.76
CA SER A 126 13.73 -20.78 -13.47
C SER A 126 13.20 -20.80 -12.04
N ALA A 127 12.10 -21.52 -11.80
CA ALA A 127 11.41 -21.55 -10.54
C ALA A 127 11.20 -22.97 -10.01
N ARG A 128 11.10 -23.11 -8.70
CA ARG A 128 10.61 -24.26 -7.95
C ARG A 128 9.93 -23.81 -6.67
N GLN A 129 9.36 -24.71 -5.90
CA GLN A 129 8.89 -24.42 -4.55
C GLN A 129 10.08 -24.05 -3.65
N SER A 130 9.87 -23.04 -2.80
CA SER A 130 10.79 -22.75 -1.71
C SER A 130 10.64 -23.75 -0.58
N VAL A 131 11.52 -23.71 0.42
CA VAL A 131 11.43 -24.52 1.64
C VAL A 131 10.18 -24.24 2.47
N TYR A 132 9.46 -23.15 2.21
CA TYR A 132 8.25 -22.76 2.93
C TYR A 132 6.95 -23.23 2.26
N ALA A 133 6.95 -23.48 0.95
CA ALA A 133 5.77 -23.94 0.21
C ALA A 133 5.17 -25.25 0.74
N PRO A 134 5.96 -26.25 1.21
CA PRO A 134 5.43 -27.45 1.81
C PRO A 134 4.47 -27.24 2.97
N TYR A 135 4.61 -26.15 3.76
CA TYR A 135 3.67 -25.82 4.83
C TYR A 135 2.24 -25.53 4.33
N LEU A 136 2.08 -25.28 3.03
CA LEU A 136 0.78 -25.06 2.39
C LEU A 136 0.30 -26.26 1.56
N LEU A 137 1.21 -27.20 1.20
CA LEU A 137 0.95 -28.24 0.20
C LEU A 137 1.01 -29.68 0.71
N ASN A 138 1.77 -29.95 1.79
CA ASN A 138 2.15 -31.30 2.19
C ASN A 138 1.01 -32.35 2.23
N ASP A 139 -0.16 -31.93 2.69
CA ASP A 139 -1.28 -32.86 2.87
C ASP A 139 -2.27 -32.88 1.67
N ILE A 140 -1.96 -32.22 0.55
CA ILE A 140 -2.88 -32.05 -0.59
C ILE A 140 -3.37 -33.40 -1.15
N LYS A 141 -2.51 -34.43 -1.14
CA LYS A 141 -2.80 -35.78 -1.67
C LYS A 141 -3.53 -36.68 -0.69
N LYS A 142 -3.80 -36.22 0.54
CA LYS A 142 -4.45 -36.96 1.62
C LYS A 142 -5.93 -36.60 1.79
N ASN A 143 -6.59 -36.15 0.76
CA ASN A 143 -7.98 -35.67 0.80
C ASN A 143 -8.24 -34.59 1.90
N ALA A 144 -7.22 -33.80 2.20
CA ALA A 144 -7.24 -32.79 3.24
C ALA A 144 -8.22 -31.64 2.97
N VAL A 145 -8.46 -31.33 1.70
CA VAL A 145 -9.33 -30.24 1.22
C VAL A 145 -10.19 -30.70 0.05
N ASP A 146 -11.24 -29.93 -0.25
CA ASP A 146 -12.11 -30.22 -1.36
C ASP A 146 -11.45 -29.81 -2.68
N MET A 147 -11.67 -30.65 -3.69
CA MET A 147 -11.34 -30.36 -5.09
C MET A 147 -12.59 -29.81 -5.81
N LYS A 148 -12.37 -29.04 -6.86
CA LYS A 148 -13.40 -28.57 -7.80
C LYS A 148 -12.88 -28.67 -9.23
N PRO A 149 -13.75 -28.78 -10.23
CA PRO A 149 -13.33 -28.67 -11.63
C PRO A 149 -12.69 -27.31 -11.90
N ASN A 150 -11.72 -27.28 -12.81
CA ASN A 150 -11.20 -26.03 -13.39
C ASN A 150 -12.27 -25.38 -14.30
N PHE A 151 -11.93 -24.27 -14.93
CA PHE A 151 -12.86 -23.44 -15.71
C PHE A 151 -13.47 -24.15 -16.94
N ASP A 152 -12.81 -25.16 -17.52
CA ASP A 152 -13.25 -25.93 -18.71
C ASP A 152 -13.60 -27.39 -18.40
N ASN A 153 -13.60 -27.81 -17.14
CA ASN A 153 -13.87 -29.15 -16.63
C ASN A 153 -12.90 -30.23 -17.15
N THR A 154 -11.71 -29.85 -17.58
CA THR A 154 -10.68 -30.81 -18.05
C THR A 154 -9.79 -31.34 -16.96
N ALA A 155 -9.69 -30.61 -15.83
CA ALA A 155 -8.87 -30.96 -14.67
C ALA A 155 -9.56 -30.55 -13.36
N ASN A 156 -9.04 -31.05 -12.22
CA ASN A 156 -9.47 -30.64 -10.90
C ASN A 156 -8.42 -29.77 -10.22
N GLU A 157 -8.87 -28.71 -9.55
CA GLU A 157 -8.05 -27.85 -8.72
C GLU A 157 -8.55 -27.83 -7.26
N PRO A 158 -7.68 -27.61 -6.24
CA PRO A 158 -8.13 -27.48 -4.88
C PRO A 158 -8.91 -26.17 -4.68
N LYS A 159 -10.01 -26.22 -3.93
CA LYS A 159 -10.73 -24.99 -3.55
C LYS A 159 -9.84 -24.07 -2.71
N ILE A 160 -9.03 -24.65 -1.83
CA ILE A 160 -8.05 -24.02 -0.94
C ILE A 160 -6.88 -24.97 -0.73
N LEU A 161 -5.72 -24.48 -0.28
CA LEU A 161 -4.61 -25.37 0.10
C LEU A 161 -4.71 -25.78 1.58
N PRO A 162 -4.20 -26.97 1.96
CA PRO A 162 -4.25 -27.48 3.34
C PRO A 162 -3.20 -26.82 4.26
N ALA A 163 -3.21 -25.50 4.33
CA ALA A 163 -2.21 -24.71 5.04
C ALA A 163 -2.02 -25.14 6.49
N SER A 164 -0.77 -25.38 6.88
CA SER A 164 -0.36 -25.67 8.27
C SER A 164 0.16 -24.45 9.02
N ILE A 165 0.29 -23.31 8.33
CA ILE A 165 0.71 -22.01 8.88
C ILE A 165 -0.28 -20.92 8.52
N PRO A 166 -0.42 -19.87 9.32
CA PRO A 166 -1.35 -18.76 9.09
C PRO A 166 -0.81 -17.76 8.04
N ASN A 167 -0.70 -18.23 6.80
CA ASN A 167 0.01 -17.55 5.73
C ASN A 167 -0.50 -16.12 5.45
N ALA A 168 -1.83 -15.86 5.58
CA ALA A 168 -2.39 -14.53 5.34
C ALA A 168 -1.75 -13.46 6.25
N MET A 169 -1.48 -13.81 7.50
CA MET A 169 -0.87 -12.87 8.45
C MET A 169 0.66 -12.90 8.41
N ILE A 170 1.26 -14.03 8.08
CA ILE A 170 2.73 -14.12 7.99
C ILE A 170 3.24 -13.33 6.78
N ASN A 171 2.69 -13.57 5.59
CA ASN A 171 3.15 -12.92 4.36
C ASN A 171 2.41 -11.61 4.05
N GLY A 172 1.22 -11.43 4.65
CA GLY A 172 0.41 -10.26 4.40
C GLY A 172 -0.11 -10.16 2.97
N LEU A 173 -0.69 -9.01 2.67
CA LEU A 173 -1.09 -8.59 1.33
C LEU A 173 -0.96 -7.08 1.24
N ARG A 174 -0.08 -6.60 0.38
CA ARG A 174 0.13 -5.15 0.25
C ARG A 174 -1.13 -4.44 -0.23
N VAL A 175 -1.73 -4.92 -1.32
CA VAL A 175 -2.95 -4.36 -1.91
C VAL A 175 -3.70 -5.45 -2.68
N GLY A 176 -4.95 -5.69 -2.32
CA GLY A 176 -5.92 -6.46 -3.09
C GLY A 176 -7.11 -5.56 -3.44
N LEU A 177 -7.26 -5.21 -4.71
CA LEU A 177 -8.32 -4.32 -5.18
C LEU A 177 -9.44 -5.11 -5.83
N ALA A 178 -10.64 -4.99 -5.29
CA ALA A 178 -11.86 -5.53 -5.85
C ALA A 178 -12.90 -4.41 -6.03
N VAL A 179 -14.02 -4.71 -6.68
CA VAL A 179 -15.08 -3.73 -6.88
C VAL A 179 -15.74 -3.39 -5.52
N GLY A 180 -15.58 -2.14 -5.11
CA GLY A 180 -16.13 -1.64 -3.83
C GLY A 180 -15.34 -2.02 -2.58
N PHE A 181 -14.28 -2.86 -2.69
CA PHE A 181 -13.49 -3.32 -1.55
C PHE A 181 -12.00 -3.28 -1.84
N SER A 182 -11.22 -2.96 -0.82
CA SER A 182 -9.77 -3.10 -0.83
C SER A 182 -9.31 -3.87 0.40
N SER A 183 -8.41 -4.83 0.20
CA SER A 183 -7.75 -5.56 1.27
C SER A 183 -6.29 -5.14 1.34
N SER A 184 -5.79 -4.90 2.54
CA SER A 184 -4.37 -4.72 2.82
C SER A 184 -4.06 -5.36 4.17
N ILE A 185 -3.21 -6.36 4.18
CA ILE A 185 -2.89 -7.16 5.37
C ILE A 185 -1.42 -6.93 5.67
N ALA A 186 -1.12 -6.41 6.87
CA ALA A 186 0.25 -6.24 7.29
C ALA A 186 0.89 -7.61 7.55
N PRO A 187 2.13 -7.87 7.08
CA PRO A 187 2.85 -9.08 7.40
C PRO A 187 3.27 -9.10 8.89
N HIS A 188 3.36 -10.31 9.48
CA HIS A 188 3.72 -10.52 10.88
C HIS A 188 4.84 -11.54 11.00
N ASN A 189 5.54 -11.51 12.13
CA ASN A 189 6.62 -12.44 12.39
C ASN A 189 6.12 -13.88 12.46
N PRO A 190 6.73 -14.83 11.71
CA PRO A 190 6.31 -16.23 11.69
C PRO A 190 6.36 -16.90 13.07
N VAL A 191 7.38 -16.63 13.89
CA VAL A 191 7.55 -17.22 15.22
C VAL A 191 6.49 -16.70 16.18
N GLU A 192 6.21 -15.38 16.18
CA GLU A 192 5.16 -14.75 16.99
C GLU A 192 3.77 -15.27 16.60
N MET A 193 3.51 -15.46 15.31
CA MET A 193 2.25 -16.04 14.84
C MET A 193 2.06 -17.46 15.34
N MET A 194 3.11 -18.29 15.35
CA MET A 194 3.03 -19.65 15.94
C MET A 194 2.81 -19.59 17.45
N ASP A 195 3.42 -18.63 18.16
CA ASP A 195 3.16 -18.42 19.60
C ASP A 195 1.71 -18.02 19.87
N GLY A 196 1.16 -17.14 19.05
CA GLY A 196 -0.25 -16.75 19.12
C GLY A 196 -1.20 -17.93 18.94
N LEU A 197 -0.98 -18.78 17.91
CA LEU A 197 -1.76 -20.00 17.66
C LEU A 197 -1.70 -20.98 18.86
N ILE A 198 -0.50 -21.23 19.39
CA ILE A 198 -0.29 -22.11 20.54
C ILE A 198 -0.99 -21.54 21.78
N ALA A 199 -0.91 -20.24 22.00
CA ALA A 199 -1.52 -19.59 23.15
C ALA A 199 -3.06 -19.67 23.11
N VAL A 200 -3.67 -19.40 21.96
CA VAL A 200 -5.12 -19.50 21.77
C VAL A 200 -5.58 -20.95 21.96
N LEU A 201 -4.95 -21.91 21.28
CA LEU A 201 -5.33 -23.32 21.36
C LEU A 201 -5.09 -23.93 22.76
N SER A 202 -4.15 -23.36 23.53
CA SER A 202 -3.88 -23.75 24.93
C SER A 202 -4.83 -23.04 25.93
N GLY A 203 -5.76 -22.19 25.49
CA GLY A 203 -6.68 -21.45 26.37
C GLY A 203 -6.01 -20.34 27.21
N LYS A 204 -4.83 -19.88 26.84
CA LYS A 204 -4.09 -18.82 27.56
C LYS A 204 -4.58 -17.42 27.19
N VAL A 205 -5.20 -17.25 26.03
CA VAL A 205 -5.82 -16.00 25.59
C VAL A 205 -7.27 -16.01 26.03
N LYS A 206 -7.63 -15.16 27.00
CA LYS A 206 -8.98 -15.05 27.54
C LYS A 206 -9.71 -13.79 27.06
N LYS A 207 -8.98 -12.75 26.72
CA LYS A 207 -9.47 -11.46 26.22
C LYS A 207 -8.68 -11.10 24.98
N ASP A 208 -9.28 -10.31 24.09
CA ASP A 208 -8.65 -9.87 22.84
C ASP A 208 -7.27 -9.24 23.06
N LYS A 209 -7.12 -8.43 24.11
CA LYS A 209 -5.83 -7.81 24.44
C LYS A 209 -4.75 -8.80 24.89
N ASP A 210 -5.10 -10.01 25.32
CA ASP A 210 -4.09 -11.00 25.74
C ASP A 210 -3.23 -11.48 24.57
N ILE A 211 -3.74 -11.36 23.32
CA ILE A 211 -2.98 -11.75 22.11
C ILE A 211 -1.73 -10.88 21.91
N LEU A 212 -1.75 -9.63 22.37
CA LEU A 212 -0.62 -8.70 22.28
C LEU A 212 0.63 -9.17 23.05
N LYS A 213 0.48 -10.11 24.00
CA LYS A 213 1.60 -10.73 24.70
C LYS A 213 2.42 -11.66 23.80
N TYR A 214 1.82 -12.16 22.74
CA TYR A 214 2.40 -13.15 21.82
C TYR A 214 2.71 -12.56 20.47
N ILE A 215 1.88 -11.65 19.98
CA ILE A 215 2.02 -10.94 18.68
C ILE A 215 2.17 -9.45 19.00
N LYS A 216 3.39 -8.94 18.84
CA LYS A 216 3.75 -7.57 19.25
C LYS A 216 3.26 -6.52 18.26
N GLY A 217 3.14 -6.87 16.99
CA GLY A 217 2.77 -5.98 15.90
C GLY A 217 3.19 -6.54 14.55
N PRO A 218 2.99 -5.81 13.46
CA PRO A 218 3.51 -6.16 12.15
C PRO A 218 5.02 -6.38 12.16
N ASP A 219 5.49 -7.18 11.22
CA ASP A 219 6.90 -7.44 10.98
C ASP A 219 7.14 -7.43 9.48
N PHE A 220 7.73 -6.36 8.99
CA PHE A 220 7.87 -6.14 7.55
C PHE A 220 9.14 -6.82 7.01
N PRO A 221 9.08 -7.47 5.84
CA PRO A 221 10.22 -8.17 5.26
C PRO A 221 11.40 -7.25 4.94
N THR A 222 11.18 -5.95 4.74
CA THR A 222 12.24 -4.95 4.53
C THR A 222 13.02 -4.60 5.81
N GLY A 223 12.54 -5.00 6.99
CA GLY A 223 13.20 -4.68 8.26
C GLY A 223 13.11 -3.21 8.68
N CYS A 224 12.18 -2.45 8.12
CA CYS A 224 11.96 -1.06 8.51
C CYS A 224 11.45 -0.96 9.96
N GLU A 225 11.75 0.13 10.62
CA GLU A 225 11.27 0.45 11.98
C GLU A 225 9.78 0.78 11.97
N ILE A 226 9.11 0.47 13.05
CA ILE A 226 7.70 0.77 13.28
C ILE A 226 7.60 1.75 14.43
N ILE A 227 7.01 2.91 14.21
CA ILE A 227 6.76 3.88 15.26
C ILE A 227 5.57 3.42 16.09
N LYS A 228 5.79 3.23 17.38
CA LYS A 228 4.77 2.82 18.33
C LYS A 228 3.68 3.89 18.42
N ASN A 229 2.46 3.47 18.12
CA ASN A 229 1.27 4.30 18.22
C ASN A 229 0.04 3.41 18.43
N GLU A 230 -1.11 4.02 18.74
CA GLU A 230 -2.38 3.30 18.90
C GLU A 230 -2.74 2.45 17.67
N GLY A 231 -2.35 2.89 16.47
CA GLY A 231 -2.65 2.18 15.22
C GLY A 231 -2.00 0.80 15.12
N VAL A 232 -0.87 0.55 15.80
CA VAL A 232 -0.24 -0.77 15.88
C VAL A 232 -1.13 -1.74 16.65
N GLU A 233 -1.63 -1.35 17.83
CA GLU A 233 -2.56 -2.17 18.60
C GLU A 233 -3.90 -2.33 17.90
N GLU A 234 -4.45 -1.26 17.30
CA GLU A 234 -5.69 -1.30 16.54
C GLU A 234 -5.61 -2.24 15.35
N SER A 235 -4.45 -2.33 14.68
CA SER A 235 -4.25 -3.26 13.57
C SER A 235 -4.46 -4.71 13.96
N ILE A 236 -4.10 -5.07 15.20
CA ILE A 236 -4.29 -6.40 15.78
C ILE A 236 -5.71 -6.56 16.31
N LEU A 237 -6.17 -5.60 17.13
CA LEU A 237 -7.44 -5.73 17.87
C LEU A 237 -8.67 -5.42 17.01
N LYS A 238 -8.53 -4.59 15.97
CA LYS A 238 -9.65 -4.16 15.10
C LYS A 238 -9.47 -4.57 13.63
N GLY A 239 -8.32 -5.12 13.25
CA GLY A 239 -7.99 -5.42 11.86
C GLY A 239 -7.83 -4.19 10.95
N LYS A 240 -7.74 -3.01 11.54
CA LYS A 240 -7.55 -1.71 10.89
C LYS A 240 -6.70 -0.83 11.80
N GLY A 241 -5.92 0.06 11.19
CA GLY A 241 -5.08 0.98 11.96
C GLY A 241 -4.22 1.84 11.03
N LYS A 242 -3.36 2.65 11.62
CA LYS A 242 -2.38 3.44 10.90
C LYS A 242 -0.99 3.11 11.45
N ILE A 243 -0.24 2.33 10.69
CA ILE A 243 1.12 1.92 11.05
C ILE A 243 2.09 2.88 10.38
N ILE A 244 2.93 3.53 11.18
CA ILE A 244 3.97 4.42 10.67
C ILE A 244 5.23 3.58 10.55
N MET A 245 5.73 3.48 9.32
CA MET A 245 6.98 2.80 8.97
C MET A 245 8.07 3.83 8.72
N GLN A 246 9.27 3.55 9.17
CA GLN A 246 10.43 4.40 9.00
C GLN A 246 11.64 3.55 8.60
N SER A 247 12.46 4.09 7.73
CA SER A 247 13.78 3.52 7.44
C SER A 247 14.66 3.53 8.68
N LYS A 248 15.48 2.51 8.87
CA LYS A 248 16.56 2.54 9.85
C LYS A 248 17.65 3.47 9.33
N ILE A 249 17.98 4.47 10.15
CA ILE A 249 18.91 5.55 9.77
C ILE A 249 20.02 5.64 10.80
N ASP A 250 21.24 5.42 10.35
CA ASP A 250 22.43 5.60 11.16
C ASP A 250 23.14 6.91 10.80
N ILE A 251 23.71 7.59 11.80
CA ILE A 251 24.56 8.75 11.61
C ILE A 251 25.98 8.29 11.89
N VAL A 252 26.86 8.48 10.90
CA VAL A 252 28.27 8.13 11.00
C VAL A 252 29.11 9.39 11.07
N ILE A 253 29.70 9.62 12.24
CA ILE A 253 30.62 10.73 12.51
C ILE A 253 31.97 10.11 12.86
N PRO A 254 32.94 10.06 11.94
CA PRO A 254 34.24 9.46 12.21
C PRO A 254 35.08 10.32 13.14
N GLU A 255 35.96 9.69 13.91
CA GLU A 255 36.90 10.36 14.82
C GLU A 255 37.91 11.29 14.09
N LYS A 256 38.31 10.90 12.88
CA LYS A 256 39.25 11.68 12.06
C LYS A 256 38.49 12.70 11.23
N LYS A 257 38.79 13.99 11.38
CA LYS A 257 38.20 15.11 10.62
C LYS A 257 38.31 14.99 9.09
N LYS A 258 39.17 14.13 8.59
CA LYS A 258 39.36 13.91 7.13
C LYS A 258 38.40 12.89 6.54
N ASP A 259 37.78 12.02 7.38
CA ASP A 259 36.89 11.00 6.93
C ASP A 259 35.49 11.58 6.70
N GLU A 260 34.75 11.00 5.77
CA GLU A 260 33.44 11.51 5.38
C GLU A 260 32.41 11.31 6.50
N ARG A 261 31.61 12.33 6.77
CA ARG A 261 30.44 12.29 7.63
C ARG A 261 29.22 12.01 6.78
N TYR A 262 28.38 11.08 7.18
CA TYR A 262 27.20 10.75 6.39
C TYR A 262 26.07 10.24 7.24
N ILE A 263 24.87 10.36 6.69
CA ILE A 263 23.67 9.70 7.15
C ILE A 263 23.47 8.48 6.25
N GLU A 264 23.34 7.31 6.82
CA GLU A 264 23.11 6.05 6.11
C GLU A 264 21.71 5.53 6.35
N ILE A 265 20.97 5.31 5.27
CA ILE A 265 19.66 4.68 5.28
C ILE A 265 19.87 3.20 4.98
N LYS A 266 19.61 2.32 5.97
CA LYS A 266 19.87 0.88 5.91
C LYS A 266 18.67 0.02 5.55
N THR A 267 17.47 0.54 5.65
CA THR A 267 16.25 -0.15 5.27
C THR A 267 15.31 0.82 4.57
N ILE A 268 14.33 0.29 3.85
CA ILE A 268 13.27 1.10 3.24
C ILE A 268 11.91 0.68 3.78
N PRO A 269 10.93 1.60 3.84
CA PRO A 269 9.56 1.26 4.22
C PRO A 269 8.97 0.21 3.29
N TYR A 270 8.21 -0.73 3.84
CA TYR A 270 7.58 -1.81 3.09
C TYR A 270 6.71 -1.28 1.95
N GLY A 271 6.99 -1.80 0.76
CA GLY A 271 6.28 -1.41 -0.47
C GLY A 271 6.90 -0.23 -1.23
N GLU A 272 7.95 0.41 -0.70
CA GLU A 272 8.80 1.33 -1.46
C GLU A 272 9.99 0.57 -2.08
N THR A 273 10.70 1.24 -2.99
CA THR A 273 11.98 0.79 -3.55
C THR A 273 13.06 1.79 -3.19
N THR A 274 14.35 1.41 -3.22
CA THR A 274 15.42 2.39 -2.95
C THR A 274 15.32 3.56 -3.91
N ARG A 275 15.00 3.31 -5.18
CA ARG A 275 14.78 4.35 -6.18
C ARG A 275 13.69 5.34 -5.78
N THR A 276 12.50 4.86 -5.32
CA THR A 276 11.42 5.77 -4.92
C THR A 276 11.77 6.59 -3.68
N VAL A 277 12.59 6.06 -2.79
CA VAL A 277 13.11 6.78 -1.63
C VAL A 277 14.09 7.85 -2.08
N ILE A 278 15.08 7.49 -2.92
CA ILE A 278 16.06 8.42 -3.50
C ILE A 278 15.37 9.54 -4.29
N ASP A 279 14.44 9.21 -5.18
CA ASP A 279 13.67 10.20 -5.95
C ASP A 279 12.92 11.18 -5.01
N SER A 280 12.44 10.70 -3.88
CA SER A 280 11.78 11.56 -2.88
C SER A 280 12.76 12.48 -2.15
N ILE A 281 14.00 12.04 -1.95
CA ILE A 281 15.08 12.83 -1.34
C ILE A 281 15.57 13.90 -2.34
N LEU A 282 15.78 13.50 -3.58
CA LEU A 282 16.29 14.40 -4.63
C LEU A 282 15.33 15.57 -4.95
N LYS A 283 14.02 15.41 -4.68
CA LYS A 283 13.07 16.53 -4.77
C LYS A 283 13.40 17.71 -3.86
N TYR A 284 14.16 17.46 -2.81
CA TYR A 284 14.58 18.44 -1.81
C TYR A 284 16.10 18.62 -1.83
N SER A 285 16.74 18.37 -2.98
CA SER A 285 18.19 18.45 -3.09
C SER A 285 18.73 19.85 -2.79
N GLU A 286 18.05 20.90 -3.24
CA GLU A 286 18.45 22.28 -2.98
C GLU A 286 18.43 22.61 -1.49
N GLU A 287 17.36 22.24 -0.79
CA GLU A 287 17.25 22.47 0.65
C GLU A 287 18.29 21.66 1.42
N LEU A 288 18.51 20.41 1.01
CA LEU A 288 19.52 19.55 1.64
C LEU A 288 20.94 20.05 1.42
N ILE A 289 21.26 20.58 0.23
CA ILE A 289 22.55 21.23 -0.06
C ILE A 289 22.71 22.48 0.81
N ASN A 290 21.66 23.29 0.97
CA ASN A 290 21.68 24.46 1.86
C ASN A 290 21.88 24.09 3.34
N LEU A 291 21.42 22.89 3.75
CA LEU A 291 21.66 22.32 5.08
C LEU A 291 23.07 21.72 5.22
N GLY A 292 23.87 21.69 4.17
CA GLY A 292 25.25 21.20 4.18
C GLY A 292 25.42 19.77 3.70
N VAL A 293 24.48 19.22 2.94
CA VAL A 293 24.66 17.96 2.20
C VAL A 293 25.52 18.23 0.97
N LYS A 294 26.50 17.38 0.72
CA LYS A 294 27.40 17.50 -0.43
C LYS A 294 27.06 16.56 -1.57
N GLU A 295 26.64 15.35 -1.24
CA GLU A 295 26.49 14.27 -2.23
C GLU A 295 25.48 13.24 -1.75
N PHE A 296 24.83 12.58 -2.70
CA PHE A 296 23.94 11.44 -2.48
C PHE A 296 24.54 10.23 -3.19
N ARG A 297 24.75 9.12 -2.47
CA ARG A 297 25.30 7.87 -3.04
C ARG A 297 24.36 6.71 -2.74
N ASP A 298 24.06 5.92 -3.76
CA ASP A 298 23.40 4.63 -3.60
C ASP A 298 24.46 3.52 -3.68
N GLU A 299 24.76 2.91 -2.55
CA GLU A 299 25.70 1.80 -2.43
C GLU A 299 24.96 0.47 -2.14
N THR A 300 23.66 0.43 -2.41
CA THR A 300 22.83 -0.76 -2.25
C THR A 300 23.36 -1.93 -3.08
N GLN A 301 23.61 -3.07 -2.43
CA GLN A 301 24.06 -4.29 -3.08
C GLN A 301 23.05 -5.40 -2.85
N GLU A 302 22.49 -5.96 -3.92
CA GLU A 302 21.41 -6.96 -3.87
C GLU A 302 20.26 -6.48 -2.98
N ASN A 303 20.08 -7.08 -1.80
CA ASN A 303 19.03 -6.73 -0.83
C ASN A 303 19.56 -5.95 0.38
N ASP A 304 20.85 -5.67 0.44
CA ASP A 304 21.49 -4.87 1.49
C ASP A 304 21.42 -3.40 1.11
N VAL A 305 20.46 -2.70 1.70
CA VAL A 305 20.19 -1.29 1.41
C VAL A 305 21.22 -0.41 2.07
N SER A 306 21.92 0.43 1.30
CA SER A 306 22.85 1.44 1.78
C SER A 306 22.74 2.70 0.91
N ILE A 307 21.93 3.67 1.37
CA ILE A 307 21.82 4.99 0.74
C ILE A 307 22.53 5.98 1.65
N LYS A 308 23.62 6.55 1.17
CA LYS A 308 24.47 7.49 1.91
C LYS A 308 24.22 8.93 1.50
N ILE A 309 24.02 9.78 2.47
CA ILE A 309 23.87 11.22 2.33
C ILE A 309 25.10 11.86 2.95
N ILE A 310 26.03 12.27 2.11
CA ILE A 310 27.33 12.78 2.53
C ILE A 310 27.17 14.24 2.97
N CYS A 311 27.56 14.52 4.21
CA CYS A 311 27.46 15.81 4.84
C CYS A 311 28.80 16.57 4.83
N ASP A 312 28.77 17.90 4.98
CA ASP A 312 30.01 18.68 5.15
C ASP A 312 30.65 18.30 6.48
N ASN A 313 32.00 18.11 6.45
CA ASN A 313 32.80 17.73 7.62
C ASN A 313 32.83 18.82 8.72
N LYS A 314 32.32 20.03 8.42
CA LYS A 314 32.19 21.13 9.38
C LYS A 314 30.91 21.12 10.19
N LEU A 315 29.91 20.35 9.76
CA LEU A 315 28.60 20.30 10.45
C LEU A 315 28.74 19.73 11.86
N SER A 316 28.02 20.30 12.80
CA SER A 316 27.87 19.73 14.13
C SER A 316 26.95 18.51 14.09
N GLU A 317 26.97 17.71 15.15
CA GLU A 317 26.04 16.59 15.32
C GLU A 317 24.57 17.05 15.32
N GLU A 318 24.25 18.19 15.92
CA GLU A 318 22.92 18.80 15.92
C GLU A 318 22.46 19.14 14.50
N GLN A 319 23.34 19.69 13.67
CA GLN A 319 23.03 20.01 12.28
C GLN A 319 22.77 18.75 11.46
N ILE A 320 23.54 17.69 11.68
CA ILE A 320 23.32 16.37 11.02
C ILE A 320 22.00 15.76 11.49
N ASN A 321 21.67 15.85 12.78
CA ASN A 321 20.37 15.45 13.32
C ASN A 321 19.21 16.25 12.70
N THR A 322 19.44 17.53 12.41
CA THR A 322 18.45 18.37 11.70
C THR A 322 18.21 17.85 10.27
N ILE A 323 19.26 17.45 9.55
CA ILE A 323 19.12 16.82 8.23
C ILE A 323 18.35 15.50 8.34
N LYS A 324 18.69 14.64 9.32
CA LYS A 324 17.94 13.39 9.59
C LYS A 324 16.47 13.67 9.82
N ALA A 325 16.13 14.64 10.64
CA ALA A 325 14.75 15.01 10.93
C ALA A 325 14.02 15.55 9.68
N PHE A 326 14.70 16.34 8.86
CA PHE A 326 14.20 16.81 7.57
C PHE A 326 13.84 15.64 6.65
N LEU A 327 14.75 14.66 6.50
CA LEU A 327 14.53 13.47 5.69
C LEU A 327 13.29 12.70 6.17
N ILE A 328 13.16 12.49 7.48
CA ILE A 328 12.02 11.81 8.10
C ILE A 328 10.69 12.53 7.83
N GLN A 329 10.70 13.87 7.84
CA GLN A 329 9.48 14.66 7.66
C GLN A 329 9.04 14.81 6.21
N LYS A 330 9.98 14.97 5.30
CA LYS A 330 9.71 15.46 3.94
C LYS A 330 9.77 14.38 2.88
N THR A 331 10.43 13.25 3.17
CA THR A 331 10.72 12.23 2.19
C THR A 331 10.03 10.89 2.48
N LYS A 332 10.14 9.93 1.57
CA LYS A 332 9.60 8.58 1.74
C LYS A 332 10.41 7.68 2.69
N VAL A 333 11.40 8.24 3.38
CA VAL A 333 12.10 7.59 4.47
C VAL A 333 11.14 7.20 5.60
N ARG A 334 10.05 7.97 5.79
CA ARG A 334 8.92 7.62 6.65
C ARG A 334 7.62 7.60 5.84
N THR A 335 6.91 6.47 5.88
CA THR A 335 5.63 6.29 5.20
C THR A 335 4.61 5.65 6.13
N THR A 336 3.38 5.45 5.65
CA THR A 336 2.32 4.80 6.43
C THR A 336 1.76 3.61 5.70
N PHE A 337 1.53 2.52 6.43
CA PHE A 337 0.74 1.38 6.00
C PHE A 337 -0.60 1.39 6.74
N ASN A 338 -1.70 1.29 5.99
CA ASN A 338 -3.05 1.27 6.57
C ASN A 338 -3.65 -0.13 6.37
N PRO A 339 -3.52 -1.03 7.35
CA PRO A 339 -4.11 -2.36 7.26
C PRO A 339 -5.64 -2.28 7.19
N ASN A 340 -6.21 -3.17 6.40
CA ASN A 340 -7.63 -3.42 6.28
C ASN A 340 -7.79 -4.92 6.00
N ASN A 341 -7.90 -5.72 7.07
CA ASN A 341 -7.84 -7.18 7.02
C ASN A 341 -9.14 -7.78 6.46
N ILE A 342 -9.43 -7.47 5.20
CA ILE A 342 -10.59 -8.05 4.48
C ILE A 342 -10.16 -9.34 3.80
N MET A 343 -10.87 -10.44 4.07
CA MET A 343 -10.62 -11.76 3.48
C MET A 343 -11.93 -12.45 3.11
N VAL A 344 -11.85 -13.43 2.20
CA VAL A 344 -12.97 -14.30 1.85
C VAL A 344 -13.08 -15.42 2.89
N SER A 345 -14.29 -15.61 3.41
CA SER A 345 -14.64 -16.70 4.31
C SER A 345 -16.00 -17.26 3.93
N GLY A 346 -16.09 -18.55 3.60
CA GLY A 346 -17.35 -19.18 3.19
C GLY A 346 -18.03 -18.51 1.98
N GLY A 347 -17.26 -18.01 1.03
CA GLY A 347 -17.76 -17.33 -0.19
C GLY A 347 -18.21 -15.87 0.05
N ARG A 348 -18.03 -15.33 1.24
CA ARG A 348 -18.37 -13.95 1.60
C ARG A 348 -17.11 -13.21 2.07
N ILE A 349 -17.09 -11.91 1.86
CA ILE A 349 -16.04 -11.04 2.40
C ILE A 349 -16.41 -10.54 3.79
N ARG A 350 -15.42 -10.49 4.67
CA ARG A 350 -15.54 -9.85 5.99
C ARG A 350 -14.18 -9.32 6.46
N SER A 351 -14.22 -8.37 7.36
CA SER A 351 -13.05 -7.90 8.08
C SER A 351 -12.76 -8.84 9.25
N PHE A 352 -11.47 -9.01 9.58
CA PHE A 352 -11.02 -9.87 10.66
C PHE A 352 -10.12 -9.12 11.62
N THR A 353 -10.37 -9.26 12.91
CA THR A 353 -9.38 -9.01 13.96
C THR A 353 -8.35 -10.14 13.95
N MET A 354 -7.22 -9.96 14.61
CA MET A 354 -6.20 -11.01 14.71
C MET A 354 -6.77 -12.26 15.40
N LEU A 355 -7.53 -12.10 16.48
CA LEU A 355 -8.08 -13.23 17.21
C LEU A 355 -9.13 -13.99 16.38
N GLU A 356 -10.06 -13.28 15.72
CA GLU A 356 -11.04 -13.90 14.81
C GLU A 356 -10.38 -14.66 13.66
N TYR A 357 -9.28 -14.11 13.12
CA TYR A 357 -8.49 -14.78 12.11
C TYR A 357 -7.87 -16.09 12.65
N ILE A 358 -7.21 -16.02 13.82
CA ILE A 358 -6.60 -17.18 14.47
C ILE A 358 -7.64 -18.26 14.75
N ASP A 359 -8.79 -17.92 15.32
CA ASP A 359 -9.88 -18.86 15.59
C ASP A 359 -10.39 -19.53 14.30
N THR A 360 -10.54 -18.74 13.23
CA THR A 360 -10.98 -19.27 11.94
C THR A 360 -9.94 -20.21 11.34
N PHE A 361 -8.68 -19.84 11.41
CA PHE A 361 -7.57 -20.69 10.93
C PHE A 361 -7.43 -21.97 11.75
N LEU A 362 -7.56 -21.91 13.07
CA LEU A 362 -7.48 -23.09 13.95
C LEU A 362 -8.62 -24.09 13.65
N LYS A 363 -9.85 -23.61 13.48
CA LYS A 363 -11.00 -24.45 13.06
C LYS A 363 -10.72 -25.13 11.72
N PHE A 364 -10.22 -24.37 10.75
CA PHE A 364 -9.83 -24.91 9.46
C PHE A 364 -8.71 -25.97 9.59
N ARG A 365 -7.68 -25.72 10.39
CA ARG A 365 -6.59 -26.67 10.62
C ARG A 365 -7.08 -27.94 11.30
N GLN A 366 -7.94 -27.84 12.31
CA GLN A 366 -8.56 -28.98 12.97
C GLN A 366 -9.37 -29.83 11.97
N GLU A 367 -10.18 -29.20 11.13
CA GLU A 367 -10.97 -29.91 10.10
C GLU A 367 -10.04 -30.60 9.08
N THR A 368 -9.05 -29.89 8.58
CA THR A 368 -8.06 -30.43 7.64
C THR A 368 -7.34 -31.65 8.23
N LEU A 369 -6.86 -31.56 9.48
CA LEU A 369 -6.17 -32.66 10.13
C LEU A 369 -7.09 -33.84 10.40
N ARG A 370 -8.36 -33.64 10.76
CA ARG A 370 -9.31 -34.75 10.90
C ARG A 370 -9.47 -35.53 9.59
N ARG A 371 -9.48 -34.83 8.45
CA ARG A 371 -9.53 -35.49 7.13
C ARG A 371 -8.24 -36.25 6.83
N VAL A 372 -7.09 -35.66 7.13
CA VAL A 372 -5.77 -36.29 6.98
C VAL A 372 -5.67 -37.55 7.87
N TRP A 373 -6.04 -37.44 9.14
CA TRP A 373 -5.99 -38.60 10.07
C TRP A 373 -6.93 -39.72 9.66
N ASN A 374 -8.13 -39.43 9.16
CA ASN A 374 -9.03 -40.44 8.61
C ASN A 374 -8.43 -41.12 7.37
N PHE A 375 -7.81 -40.36 6.48
CA PHE A 375 -7.12 -40.92 5.33
C PHE A 375 -5.96 -41.82 5.74
N ASP A 376 -5.10 -41.37 6.65
CA ASP A 376 -3.95 -42.13 7.14
C ASP A 376 -4.44 -43.36 7.91
N LEU A 377 -5.50 -43.25 8.71
CA LEU A 377 -6.12 -44.38 9.43
C LEU A 377 -6.63 -45.44 8.44
N SER A 378 -7.30 -45.04 7.37
CA SER A 378 -7.76 -45.99 6.33
C SER A 378 -6.58 -46.69 5.66
N LYS A 379 -5.51 -45.96 5.32
CA LYS A 379 -4.31 -46.56 4.72
C LYS A 379 -3.56 -47.48 5.65
N LEU A 380 -3.48 -47.14 6.94
CA LEU A 380 -2.85 -48.02 7.94
C LEU A 380 -3.66 -49.28 8.20
N LYS A 381 -5.01 -49.19 8.20
CA LYS A 381 -5.88 -50.39 8.30
C LYS A 381 -5.72 -51.28 7.08
N ASP A 382 -5.72 -50.72 5.86
CA ASP A 382 -5.46 -51.45 4.62
C ASP A 382 -4.08 -52.18 4.68
N ARG A 383 -3.04 -51.54 5.24
CA ARG A 383 -1.71 -52.12 5.37
C ARG A 383 -1.67 -53.18 6.48
N LEU A 384 -2.33 -52.93 7.63
CA LEU A 384 -2.42 -53.87 8.76
C LEU A 384 -3.07 -55.18 8.30
N GLU A 385 -4.19 -55.11 7.56
CA GLU A 385 -4.86 -56.28 6.99
C GLU A 385 -3.87 -57.16 6.19
N ILE A 386 -3.03 -56.52 5.35
CA ILE A 386 -2.03 -57.24 4.56
C ILE A 386 -0.97 -57.86 5.46
N VAL A 387 -0.43 -57.12 6.45
CA VAL A 387 0.60 -57.59 7.36
C VAL A 387 0.11 -58.77 8.20
N GLU A 388 -1.13 -58.71 8.72
CA GLU A 388 -1.77 -59.80 9.43
C GLU A 388 -1.88 -61.08 8.58
N GLY A 389 -2.28 -60.92 7.31
CA GLY A 389 -2.31 -62.02 6.35
C GLY A 389 -0.94 -62.64 6.11
N LEU A 390 0.10 -61.81 5.98
CA LEU A 390 1.49 -62.29 5.81
C LEU A 390 2.03 -62.95 7.08
N LEU A 391 1.68 -62.48 8.27
CA LEU A 391 2.09 -63.14 9.55
C LEU A 391 1.44 -64.51 9.71
N ARG A 392 0.15 -64.66 9.32
CA ARG A 392 -0.52 -65.97 9.30
C ARG A 392 0.13 -66.96 8.31
N LEU A 393 0.84 -66.48 7.29
CA LEU A 393 1.54 -67.28 6.34
C LEU A 393 2.65 -68.13 6.97
N ARG A 394 3.29 -67.63 8.07
CA ARG A 394 4.34 -68.37 8.78
C ARG A 394 3.96 -69.78 9.12
N ASP A 395 2.75 -70.01 9.61
CA ASP A 395 2.31 -71.29 10.13
C ASP A 395 1.78 -72.24 9.05
N ILE A 396 1.49 -71.71 7.85
CA ILE A 396 0.91 -72.41 6.71
C ILE A 396 1.76 -72.39 5.44
N THR A 397 3.03 -71.98 5.55
CA THR A 397 3.93 -71.74 4.42
C THR A 397 4.02 -72.94 3.48
N GLU A 398 4.20 -74.15 4.02
CA GLU A 398 4.31 -75.36 3.17
C GLU A 398 3.05 -75.66 2.39
N GLU A 399 1.88 -75.44 3.01
CA GLU A 399 0.60 -75.67 2.37
C GLU A 399 0.33 -74.62 1.28
N VAL A 400 0.70 -73.37 1.49
CA VAL A 400 0.59 -72.31 0.48
C VAL A 400 1.51 -72.60 -0.70
N ILE A 401 2.71 -73.10 -0.50
CA ILE A 401 3.60 -73.55 -1.59
C ILE A 401 2.97 -74.72 -2.37
N LYS A 402 2.29 -75.67 -1.73
CA LYS A 402 1.56 -76.76 -2.40
C LYS A 402 0.42 -76.18 -3.26
N ILE A 403 -0.34 -75.21 -2.71
CA ILE A 403 -1.43 -74.55 -3.44
C ILE A 403 -0.85 -73.78 -4.65
N ALA A 404 0.24 -73.06 -4.48
CA ALA A 404 0.89 -72.35 -5.59
C ALA A 404 1.29 -73.27 -6.75
N LYS A 405 1.90 -74.45 -6.43
CA LYS A 405 2.28 -75.48 -7.42
C LYS A 405 1.07 -76.07 -8.15
N GLN A 406 -0.08 -76.20 -7.48
CA GLN A 406 -1.33 -76.76 -8.03
C GLN A 406 -2.23 -75.74 -8.71
N SER A 407 -1.86 -74.46 -8.68
CA SER A 407 -2.66 -73.39 -9.25
C SER A 407 -2.31 -73.16 -10.72
N LYS A 408 -3.35 -73.03 -11.58
CA LYS A 408 -3.19 -72.78 -13.00
C LYS A 408 -2.82 -71.31 -13.33
N SER A 409 -3.15 -70.42 -12.43
CA SER A 409 -2.86 -69.01 -12.55
C SER A 409 -2.81 -68.37 -11.18
N ARG A 410 -2.29 -67.12 -11.11
CA ARG A 410 -2.30 -66.29 -9.89
C ARG A 410 -3.74 -66.11 -9.36
N LYS A 411 -4.71 -65.91 -10.22
CA LYS A 411 -6.11 -65.74 -9.85
C LYS A 411 -6.66 -67.02 -9.17
N ASP A 412 -6.38 -68.20 -9.75
CA ASP A 412 -6.74 -69.49 -9.20
C ASP A 412 -6.07 -69.72 -7.81
N MET A 413 -4.83 -69.31 -7.62
CA MET A 413 -4.15 -69.34 -6.31
C MET A 413 -4.86 -68.46 -5.29
N VAL A 414 -5.22 -67.22 -5.64
CA VAL A 414 -5.95 -66.27 -4.76
C VAL A 414 -7.29 -66.89 -4.37
N GLU A 415 -8.08 -67.41 -5.31
CA GLU A 415 -9.38 -68.03 -5.04
C GLU A 415 -9.26 -69.20 -4.08
N LYS A 416 -8.25 -70.07 -4.26
CA LYS A 416 -7.97 -71.23 -3.37
C LYS A 416 -7.57 -70.80 -1.98
N LEU A 417 -6.75 -69.74 -1.84
CA LEU A 417 -6.33 -69.19 -0.54
C LEU A 417 -7.53 -68.64 0.22
N ILE A 418 -8.41 -67.88 -0.45
CA ILE A 418 -9.63 -67.35 0.13
C ILE A 418 -10.53 -68.51 0.63
N LYS A 419 -10.76 -69.51 -0.23
CA LYS A 419 -11.67 -70.63 0.06
C LYS A 419 -11.18 -71.51 1.20
N LYS A 420 -9.84 -71.74 1.28
CA LYS A 420 -9.28 -72.70 2.27
C LYS A 420 -8.97 -72.04 3.63
N TYR A 421 -8.50 -70.79 3.63
CA TYR A 421 -7.99 -70.13 4.86
C TYR A 421 -8.78 -68.88 5.23
N GLU A 422 -9.86 -68.57 4.53
CA GLU A 422 -10.71 -67.41 4.77
C GLU A 422 -9.92 -66.07 4.75
N PHE A 423 -8.88 -66.00 3.91
CA PHE A 423 -8.16 -64.78 3.66
C PHE A 423 -9.06 -63.79 2.92
N THR A 424 -8.88 -62.50 3.20
CA THR A 424 -9.49 -61.49 2.31
C THR A 424 -8.82 -61.49 0.95
N GLU A 425 -9.45 -60.92 -0.07
CA GLU A 425 -8.89 -60.79 -1.40
C GLU A 425 -7.54 -60.08 -1.39
N ARG A 426 -7.41 -59.01 -0.56
CA ARG A 426 -6.17 -58.26 -0.37
C ARG A 426 -5.06 -59.12 0.25
N GLN A 427 -5.37 -59.87 1.27
CA GLN A 427 -4.43 -60.77 1.93
C GLN A 427 -3.96 -61.87 0.95
N ALA A 428 -4.89 -62.56 0.31
CA ALA A 428 -4.57 -63.60 -0.65
C ALA A 428 -3.75 -63.07 -1.84
N THR A 429 -4.07 -61.87 -2.32
CA THR A 429 -3.31 -61.19 -3.38
C THR A 429 -1.90 -60.87 -2.94
N ALA A 430 -1.72 -60.33 -1.70
CA ALA A 430 -0.41 -60.05 -1.14
C ALA A 430 0.43 -61.30 -1.00
N ILE A 431 -0.14 -62.39 -0.43
CA ILE A 431 0.49 -63.70 -0.30
C ILE A 431 0.93 -64.23 -1.68
N SER A 432 0.07 -64.14 -2.70
CA SER A 432 0.39 -64.60 -4.06
C SER A 432 1.55 -63.84 -4.70
N ASN A 433 1.87 -62.65 -4.20
CA ASN A 433 2.97 -61.78 -4.65
C ASN A 433 4.25 -61.95 -3.84
N THR A 434 4.20 -62.66 -2.70
CA THR A 434 5.35 -62.84 -1.81
C THR A 434 6.40 -63.71 -2.47
N ALA A 435 7.63 -63.26 -2.50
CA ALA A 435 8.75 -64.05 -3.03
C ALA A 435 9.22 -65.04 -1.98
N LEU A 436 9.72 -66.22 -2.41
CA LEU A 436 10.15 -67.31 -1.51
C LEU A 436 11.21 -66.88 -0.49
N TYR A 437 12.11 -65.96 -0.82
CA TYR A 437 13.13 -65.46 0.11
C TYR A 437 12.57 -64.63 1.24
N GLN A 438 11.37 -64.02 1.07
CA GLN A 438 10.68 -63.22 2.07
C GLN A 438 9.95 -64.10 3.12
N LEU A 439 10.09 -65.40 3.07
CA LEU A 439 9.53 -66.35 4.04
C LEU A 439 10.54 -66.72 5.15
N GLY A 440 11.64 -65.95 5.27
CA GLY A 440 12.67 -66.18 6.27
C GLY A 440 12.25 -65.67 7.66
N GLN A 441 12.86 -66.22 8.72
CA GLN A 441 12.56 -65.82 10.11
C GLN A 441 12.82 -64.33 10.38
N GLN A 442 13.81 -63.72 9.70
CA GLN A 442 14.12 -62.30 9.86
C GLN A 442 13.01 -61.41 9.28
N ASP A 443 12.42 -61.81 8.16
CA ASP A 443 11.32 -61.09 7.52
C ASP A 443 10.05 -61.12 8.37
N PHE A 444 9.73 -62.23 9.02
CA PHE A 444 8.60 -62.32 9.94
C PHE A 444 8.79 -61.43 11.19
N LYS A 445 10.00 -61.36 11.76
CA LYS A 445 10.28 -60.40 12.86
C LYS A 445 10.13 -58.97 12.43
N ALA A 446 10.50 -58.64 11.19
CA ALA A 446 10.28 -57.30 10.62
C ALA A 446 8.79 -56.98 10.47
N LEU A 447 7.97 -57.97 10.03
CA LEU A 447 6.52 -57.85 9.93
C LEU A 447 5.84 -57.71 11.32
N GLU A 448 6.29 -58.45 12.33
CA GLU A 448 5.79 -58.31 13.72
C GLU A 448 6.06 -56.88 14.23
N LYS A 449 7.26 -56.37 14.02
CA LYS A 449 7.62 -55.00 14.40
C LYS A 449 6.78 -53.98 13.61
N GLU A 450 6.58 -54.17 12.30
CA GLU A 450 5.72 -53.31 11.47
C GLU A 450 4.29 -53.32 12.02
N GLN A 451 3.74 -54.49 12.40
CA GLN A 451 2.40 -54.58 12.99
C GLN A 451 2.27 -53.76 14.28
N GLU A 452 3.27 -53.91 15.20
CA GLU A 452 3.28 -53.11 16.43
C GLU A 452 3.31 -51.59 16.15
N ASP A 453 4.14 -51.16 15.22
CA ASP A 453 4.27 -49.74 14.81
C ASP A 453 2.99 -49.23 14.17
N ILE A 454 2.32 -50.02 13.31
CA ILE A 454 1.02 -49.70 12.71
C ILE A 454 -0.05 -49.58 13.79
N ASN A 455 -0.16 -50.57 14.71
CA ASN A 455 -1.14 -50.55 15.79
C ASN A 455 -0.96 -49.30 16.69
N LYS A 456 0.24 -48.95 17.08
CA LYS A 456 0.54 -47.74 17.85
C LYS A 456 0.09 -46.47 17.10
N LYS A 457 0.29 -46.41 15.77
CA LYS A 457 -0.16 -45.28 14.95
C LYS A 457 -1.69 -45.23 14.85
N ILE A 458 -2.33 -46.37 14.68
CA ILE A 458 -3.82 -46.49 14.65
C ILE A 458 -4.41 -46.03 15.96
N ASP A 459 -3.85 -46.44 17.11
CA ASP A 459 -4.33 -46.05 18.44
C ASP A 459 -4.20 -44.53 18.66
N ASN A 460 -3.05 -43.95 18.23
CA ASN A 460 -2.88 -42.50 18.28
C ASN A 460 -3.90 -41.79 17.43
N LEU A 461 -4.12 -42.21 16.16
CA LEU A 461 -5.10 -41.62 15.27
C LEU A 461 -6.53 -41.75 15.81
N ASN A 462 -6.89 -42.91 16.33
CA ASN A 462 -8.22 -43.08 16.97
C ASN A 462 -8.40 -42.14 18.16
N THR A 463 -7.36 -41.97 18.98
CA THR A 463 -7.37 -41.07 20.14
C THR A 463 -7.57 -39.61 19.65
N TRP A 464 -6.84 -39.17 18.63
CA TRP A 464 -6.97 -37.79 18.10
C TRP A 464 -8.31 -37.55 17.41
N LEU A 465 -8.90 -38.57 16.81
CA LEU A 465 -10.21 -38.48 16.17
C LEU A 465 -11.37 -38.45 17.16
N SER A 466 -11.22 -39.12 18.33
CA SER A 466 -12.27 -39.26 19.35
C SER A 466 -12.19 -38.21 20.47
N ASP A 467 -11.00 -37.74 20.84
CA ASP A 467 -10.77 -36.75 21.90
C ASP A 467 -10.21 -35.43 21.36
N GLU A 468 -11.00 -34.39 21.46
CA GLU A 468 -10.60 -33.03 21.02
C GLU A 468 -9.40 -32.48 21.80
N LYS A 469 -9.28 -32.83 23.10
CA LYS A 469 -8.11 -32.39 23.90
C LYS A 469 -6.84 -33.06 23.44
N ALA A 470 -6.90 -34.35 23.10
CA ALA A 470 -5.78 -35.09 22.55
C ALA A 470 -5.40 -34.53 21.15
N ALA A 471 -6.39 -34.25 20.29
CA ALA A 471 -6.20 -33.60 19.00
C ALA A 471 -5.49 -32.25 19.14
N ASN A 472 -5.96 -31.41 20.05
CA ASN A 472 -5.37 -30.08 20.28
C ASN A 472 -3.94 -30.16 20.81
N LYS A 473 -3.61 -31.17 21.66
CA LYS A 473 -2.24 -31.42 22.09
C LYS A 473 -1.33 -31.78 20.92
N GLU A 474 -1.80 -32.62 19.99
CA GLU A 474 -1.04 -32.98 18.80
C GLU A 474 -0.82 -31.78 17.88
N ILE A 475 -1.85 -30.97 17.66
CA ILE A 475 -1.74 -29.74 16.87
C ILE A 475 -0.72 -28.77 17.50
N ILE A 476 -0.76 -28.60 18.83
CA ILE A 476 0.23 -27.78 19.55
C ILE A 476 1.65 -28.36 19.38
N ARG A 477 1.81 -29.69 19.39
CA ARG A 477 3.10 -30.33 19.13
C ARG A 477 3.63 -29.97 17.73
N GLN A 478 2.78 -30.11 16.71
CA GLN A 478 3.13 -29.74 15.33
C GLN A 478 3.49 -28.25 15.21
N PHE A 479 2.73 -27.35 15.82
CA PHE A 479 3.04 -25.92 15.82
C PHE A 479 4.37 -25.60 16.51
N LYS A 480 4.72 -26.32 17.60
CA LYS A 480 6.03 -26.18 18.26
C LYS A 480 7.17 -26.63 17.35
N GLU A 481 6.99 -27.69 16.59
CA GLU A 481 7.98 -28.16 15.61
C GLU A 481 8.18 -27.16 14.48
N ILE A 482 7.08 -26.63 13.91
CA ILE A 482 7.14 -25.57 12.90
C ILE A 482 7.83 -24.32 13.47
N LYS A 483 7.47 -23.91 14.68
CA LYS A 483 8.12 -22.77 15.36
C LYS A 483 9.61 -22.99 15.54
N LYS A 484 10.03 -24.20 15.93
CA LYS A 484 11.45 -24.55 16.06
C LYS A 484 12.16 -24.43 14.71
N SER A 485 11.56 -25.00 13.65
CA SER A 485 12.11 -24.89 12.29
C SER A 485 12.27 -23.43 11.85
N PHE A 486 11.31 -22.55 12.15
CA PHE A 486 11.41 -21.12 11.84
C PHE A 486 12.55 -20.43 12.59
N LYS A 487 12.77 -20.78 13.86
CA LYS A 487 13.91 -20.27 14.63
C LYS A 487 15.24 -20.77 14.09
N ASP A 488 15.32 -22.07 13.76
CA ASP A 488 16.52 -22.66 13.19
C ASP A 488 16.88 -22.05 11.81
N LEU A 489 15.90 -21.49 11.11
CA LEU A 489 16.07 -20.73 9.87
C LEU A 489 16.34 -19.23 10.08
N GLY A 490 16.48 -18.76 11.31
CA GLY A 490 16.80 -17.37 11.62
C GLY A 490 15.65 -16.39 11.36
N LEU A 491 14.39 -16.85 11.40
CA LEU A 491 13.22 -16.01 11.16
C LEU A 491 12.82 -15.24 12.42
N GLU A 492 13.76 -14.51 12.99
CA GLU A 492 13.50 -13.58 14.07
C GLU A 492 12.84 -12.30 13.55
N ARG A 493 12.34 -11.46 14.48
CA ARG A 493 11.72 -10.20 14.13
C ARG A 493 12.71 -9.27 13.42
N ARG A 494 12.32 -8.75 12.27
CA ARG A 494 13.12 -7.82 11.45
C ARG A 494 12.80 -6.37 11.76
N SER A 495 11.51 -6.05 11.98
CA SER A 495 11.03 -4.70 12.25
C SER A 495 10.99 -4.41 13.74
N GLU A 496 11.83 -3.51 14.21
CA GLU A 496 11.80 -3.02 15.58
C GLU A 496 10.63 -2.05 15.78
N ILE A 497 9.97 -2.14 16.95
CA ILE A 497 8.94 -1.18 17.35
C ILE A 497 9.58 -0.21 18.30
N ILE A 498 9.74 1.04 17.85
CA ILE A 498 10.42 2.10 18.58
C ILE A 498 9.44 3.17 19.06
N ASP A 499 9.71 3.78 20.20
CA ASP A 499 8.95 4.91 20.69
C ASP A 499 9.28 6.18 19.90
N ASP A 500 8.29 7.03 19.61
CA ASP A 500 8.50 8.27 18.82
C ASP A 500 9.31 9.32 19.63
N GLU A 501 9.47 9.12 20.93
CA GLU A 501 10.25 9.96 21.82
C GLU A 501 11.76 9.81 21.64
N ASP A 502 12.23 8.65 21.18
CA ASP A 502 13.64 8.40 20.85
C ASP A 502 14.08 9.08 19.55
N LEU A 503 13.10 9.53 18.75
CA LEU A 503 13.33 10.31 17.56
C LEU A 503 13.13 11.78 17.92
N ILE A 504 14.13 12.59 17.58
CA ILE A 504 14.03 14.06 17.69
C ILE A 504 12.64 14.46 17.16
N ASN A 505 11.79 14.97 18.05
CA ASN A 505 10.40 15.26 17.71
C ASN A 505 10.37 16.22 16.51
N PRO A 506 9.90 15.78 15.33
CA PRO A 506 9.96 16.61 14.13
C PRO A 506 9.15 17.92 14.27
N LYS A 507 8.26 18.01 15.26
CA LYS A 507 7.49 19.22 15.56
C LYS A 507 8.31 20.28 16.32
N GLU A 508 9.38 19.90 16.98
CA GLU A 508 10.25 20.82 17.73
C GLU A 508 11.44 21.31 16.90
N ILE A 509 11.81 20.59 15.86
CA ILE A 509 12.75 21.08 14.88
C ILE A 509 11.97 22.03 13.95
N ARG A 510 11.86 23.27 14.34
CA ARG A 510 11.82 24.34 13.37
C ARG A 510 13.15 24.23 12.61
N VAL A 511 13.13 23.58 11.46
CA VAL A 511 14.14 23.82 10.43
C VAL A 511 13.90 25.27 10.01
N GLU A 512 14.41 26.20 10.80
CA GLU A 512 14.90 27.43 10.25
C GLU A 512 16.06 26.98 9.34
N ALA A 513 15.72 26.44 8.17
CA ALA A 513 16.61 26.57 7.05
C ALA A 513 17.00 28.03 7.13
N THR A 514 18.26 28.30 7.39
CA THR A 514 18.79 29.65 7.29
C THR A 514 18.75 29.96 5.80
N ILE A 515 17.52 30.27 5.33
CA ILE A 515 17.32 30.83 4.01
C ILE A 515 18.11 32.12 4.11
N GLU A 516 19.20 32.17 3.37
CA GLU A 516 20.03 33.35 3.33
C GLU A 516 19.13 34.49 2.85
N SER A 517 18.81 35.42 3.74
CA SER A 517 17.92 36.54 3.46
C SER A 517 18.61 37.41 2.42
N LYS A 518 18.22 37.28 1.14
CA LYS A 518 18.73 38.08 0.02
C LYS A 518 17.63 39.00 -0.48
N PRO A 519 17.97 40.26 -0.78
CA PRO A 519 17.04 41.17 -1.42
C PRO A 519 16.86 40.75 -2.88
N VAL A 520 15.60 40.63 -3.29
CA VAL A 520 15.19 40.30 -4.66
C VAL A 520 13.96 41.10 -5.06
N THR A 521 13.70 41.19 -6.36
CA THR A 521 12.45 41.70 -6.90
C THR A 521 11.51 40.54 -7.24
N VAL A 522 10.26 40.62 -6.78
CA VAL A 522 9.20 39.68 -7.14
C VAL A 522 8.29 40.29 -8.20
N VAL A 523 7.98 39.52 -9.21
CA VAL A 523 7.12 39.92 -10.32
C VAL A 523 5.93 38.96 -10.42
N ILE A 524 4.73 39.52 -10.43
CA ILE A 524 3.46 38.79 -10.67
C ILE A 524 2.98 39.16 -12.05
N LYS A 525 2.78 38.16 -12.92
CA LYS A 525 2.26 38.37 -14.29
C LYS A 525 0.82 37.89 -14.41
N ARG A 526 0.11 38.41 -15.39
CA ARG A 526 -1.31 38.13 -15.68
C ARG A 526 -1.56 36.65 -15.95
N ASP A 527 -0.64 35.97 -16.59
CA ASP A 527 -0.69 34.55 -17.00
C ASP A 527 -0.59 33.52 -15.89
N LEU A 528 -0.83 33.92 -14.64
CA LEU A 528 -0.70 33.09 -13.44
C LEU A 528 0.75 32.68 -13.10
N THR A 529 1.74 33.45 -13.53
CA THR A 529 3.13 33.23 -13.15
C THR A 529 3.57 34.21 -12.07
N ILE A 530 4.39 33.73 -11.14
CA ILE A 530 5.09 34.52 -10.12
C ILE A 530 6.55 34.12 -10.16
N GLN A 531 7.45 35.07 -10.24
CA GLN A 531 8.90 34.83 -10.27
C GLN A 531 9.67 35.78 -9.38
N ARG A 532 10.87 35.40 -9.01
CA ARG A 532 11.87 36.28 -8.40
C ARG A 532 13.01 36.53 -9.35
N ILE A 533 13.61 37.70 -9.25
CA ILE A 533 14.76 38.13 -10.03
C ILE A 533 15.68 38.97 -9.13
N GLY A 534 16.99 38.94 -9.34
CA GLY A 534 17.90 39.83 -8.60
C GLY A 534 17.62 41.29 -9.00
N ASN A 535 17.63 42.23 -8.01
CA ASN A 535 17.29 43.64 -8.23
C ASN A 535 18.05 44.27 -9.40
N VAL A 536 19.37 44.11 -9.43
CA VAL A 536 20.22 44.63 -10.55
C VAL A 536 19.83 44.02 -11.90
N ALA A 537 19.44 42.71 -11.92
CA ALA A 537 19.01 42.05 -13.13
C ALA A 537 17.64 42.55 -13.56
N PHE A 538 16.72 42.84 -12.61
CA PHE A 538 15.41 43.42 -12.86
C PHE A 538 15.53 44.82 -13.52
N ASP A 539 16.31 45.75 -12.92
CA ASP A 539 16.53 47.08 -13.45
C ASP A 539 17.04 47.08 -14.88
N ASN A 540 17.94 46.16 -15.20
CA ASN A 540 18.51 46.01 -16.55
C ASN A 540 17.51 45.45 -17.56
N GLN A 541 16.51 44.72 -17.14
CA GLN A 541 15.56 44.01 -18.00
C GLN A 541 14.25 44.78 -18.17
N ILE A 542 13.73 45.42 -17.11
CA ILE A 542 12.42 46.09 -17.13
C ILE A 542 12.33 47.17 -18.19
N ALA A 543 13.40 47.93 -18.38
CA ALA A 543 13.46 48.98 -19.42
C ALA A 543 13.38 48.45 -20.85
N LYS A 544 13.68 47.18 -21.07
CA LYS A 544 13.64 46.47 -22.37
C LYS A 544 12.41 45.59 -22.53
N TYR A 545 11.69 45.36 -21.45
CA TYR A 545 10.52 44.46 -21.41
C TYR A 545 9.34 45.13 -22.13
N LYS A 546 8.83 44.49 -23.18
CA LYS A 546 7.80 45.09 -24.07
C LYS A 546 6.39 44.54 -23.83
N ASN A 547 6.24 43.52 -22.98
CA ASN A 547 4.95 42.91 -22.71
C ASN A 547 4.21 43.66 -21.58
N ASP A 548 2.93 43.90 -21.77
CA ASP A 548 2.05 44.55 -20.79
C ASP A 548 1.30 43.48 -19.98
N ASP A 549 2.05 42.52 -19.44
CA ASP A 549 1.49 41.38 -18.68
C ASP A 549 1.86 41.43 -17.18
N ILE A 550 2.70 42.33 -16.75
CA ILE A 550 3.06 42.55 -15.37
C ILE A 550 1.92 43.20 -14.62
N ILE A 551 1.43 42.55 -13.58
CA ILE A 551 0.35 43.04 -12.70
C ILE A 551 0.90 43.75 -11.46
N ALA A 552 1.97 43.23 -10.88
CA ALA A 552 2.62 43.84 -9.73
C ALA A 552 4.11 43.50 -9.67
N THR A 553 4.89 44.45 -9.16
CA THR A 553 6.33 44.28 -8.83
C THR A 553 6.56 44.67 -7.39
N PHE A 554 7.42 43.95 -6.71
CA PHE A 554 7.83 44.22 -5.32
C PHE A 554 9.35 44.17 -5.28
N GLU A 555 9.98 45.32 -5.18
CA GLU A 555 11.44 45.48 -5.15
C GLU A 555 11.97 45.39 -3.71
N ASP A 556 13.23 44.99 -3.56
CA ASP A 556 13.93 44.88 -2.26
C ASP A 556 13.24 44.01 -1.21
N VAL A 557 12.42 43.04 -1.66
CA VAL A 557 11.81 42.07 -0.76
C VAL A 557 12.77 40.94 -0.43
N LYS A 558 12.64 40.32 0.73
CA LYS A 558 13.57 39.27 1.17
C LYS A 558 13.11 37.91 0.66
N THR A 559 14.04 37.03 0.38
CA THR A 559 13.76 35.62 0.04
C THR A 559 13.02 34.88 1.17
N THR A 560 13.08 35.37 2.41
CA THR A 560 12.37 34.86 3.60
C THR A 560 10.91 35.33 3.69
N ASP A 561 10.49 36.29 2.87
CA ASP A 561 9.13 36.82 2.87
C ASP A 561 8.17 35.97 2.05
N TYR A 562 6.86 36.24 2.21
CA TYR A 562 5.83 35.57 1.43
C TYR A 562 5.22 36.55 0.40
N VAL A 563 4.97 36.03 -0.81
CA VAL A 563 4.15 36.71 -1.80
C VAL A 563 2.76 36.09 -1.87
N VAL A 564 1.76 36.93 -2.01
CA VAL A 564 0.35 36.54 -2.16
C VAL A 564 -0.18 37.11 -3.46
N GLY A 565 -0.64 36.24 -4.37
CA GLY A 565 -1.34 36.61 -5.59
C GLY A 565 -2.83 36.36 -5.48
N PHE A 566 -3.65 37.23 -6.09
CA PHE A 566 -5.12 37.14 -6.13
C PHE A 566 -5.58 36.94 -7.56
N THR A 567 -6.44 35.93 -7.78
CA THR A 567 -6.96 35.64 -9.12
C THR A 567 -8.31 36.28 -9.38
N LYS A 568 -8.67 36.42 -10.64
CA LYS A 568 -9.96 36.97 -11.10
C LYS A 568 -11.15 36.18 -10.53
N THR A 569 -11.03 34.89 -10.33
CA THR A 569 -12.06 34.04 -9.72
C THR A 569 -12.15 34.17 -8.20
N GLY A 570 -11.32 35.03 -7.56
CA GLY A 570 -11.33 35.28 -6.12
C GLY A 570 -10.50 34.28 -5.30
N GLN A 571 -9.64 33.49 -5.95
CA GLN A 571 -8.69 32.63 -5.26
C GLN A 571 -7.46 33.42 -4.82
N MET A 572 -6.82 33.00 -3.75
CA MET A 572 -5.54 33.55 -3.32
C MET A 572 -4.49 32.43 -3.33
N VAL A 573 -3.29 32.78 -3.76
CA VAL A 573 -2.13 31.88 -3.83
C VAL A 573 -1.02 32.50 -3.00
N THR A 574 -0.51 31.79 -2.00
CA THR A 574 0.59 32.25 -1.16
C THR A 574 1.83 31.36 -1.40
N ARG A 575 3.00 31.98 -1.59
CA ARG A 575 4.29 31.33 -1.81
C ARG A 575 5.38 32.00 -0.99
N LEU A 576 6.30 31.19 -0.47
CA LEU A 576 7.56 31.71 0.05
C LEU A 576 8.40 32.23 -1.13
N ILE A 577 8.98 33.40 -1.01
CA ILE A 577 9.74 34.03 -2.13
C ILE A 577 10.95 33.18 -2.51
N ASN A 578 11.57 32.50 -1.55
CA ASN A 578 12.67 31.58 -1.86
C ASN A 578 12.26 30.44 -2.79
N ASP A 579 11.02 29.98 -2.74
CA ASP A 579 10.49 28.86 -3.54
C ASP A 579 10.05 29.28 -4.96
N LEU A 580 10.13 30.55 -5.29
CA LEU A 580 9.77 31.04 -6.60
C LEU A 580 10.87 30.77 -7.63
N PRO A 581 10.53 30.51 -8.91
CA PRO A 581 11.49 30.46 -10.00
C PRO A 581 12.37 31.72 -10.04
N HIS A 582 13.69 31.50 -10.12
CA HIS A 582 14.68 32.60 -10.25
C HIS A 582 15.10 32.72 -11.71
N GLU A 583 14.29 33.42 -12.51
CA GLU A 583 14.45 33.46 -13.95
C GLU A 583 14.38 34.91 -14.48
N ASN A 584 14.83 35.12 -15.72
CA ASN A 584 14.73 36.40 -16.41
C ASN A 584 13.30 36.74 -16.77
N LEU A 585 12.97 38.05 -16.93
CA LEU A 585 11.62 38.54 -17.22
C LEU A 585 11.00 38.00 -18.51
N ASP A 586 11.82 37.68 -19.50
CA ASP A 586 11.40 37.19 -20.82
C ASP A 586 11.24 35.66 -20.88
N MET A 587 11.60 34.95 -19.83
CA MET A 587 11.44 33.50 -19.79
C MET A 587 9.99 33.08 -19.61
N THR A 588 9.59 32.08 -20.37
CA THR A 588 8.25 31.46 -20.26
C THR A 588 8.26 30.49 -19.10
N LEU A 589 7.43 30.75 -18.09
CA LEU A 589 7.28 29.92 -16.92
C LEU A 589 6.01 29.10 -16.98
N ASP A 590 5.97 28.00 -16.24
CA ASP A 590 4.74 27.25 -16.05
C ASP A 590 3.79 28.01 -15.11
N PRO A 591 2.51 28.21 -15.53
CA PRO A 591 1.54 28.90 -14.70
C PRO A 591 1.19 28.07 -13.46
N ILE A 592 0.94 28.75 -12.34
CA ILE A 592 0.59 28.13 -11.05
C ILE A 592 -0.62 27.17 -11.14
N SER A 593 -1.50 27.36 -12.12
CA SER A 593 -2.64 26.46 -12.37
C SER A 593 -2.23 25.03 -12.68
N ARG A 594 -1.00 24.78 -13.16
CA ARG A 594 -0.48 23.42 -13.35
C ARG A 594 -0.17 22.70 -12.03
N GLU A 595 0.23 23.46 -11.02
CA GLU A 595 0.54 22.93 -9.70
C GLU A 595 -0.68 22.87 -8.77
N ILE A 596 -1.58 23.84 -8.88
CA ILE A 596 -2.71 24.04 -7.98
C ILE A 596 -4.03 23.77 -8.69
N LYS A 597 -4.62 22.61 -8.47
CA LYS A 597 -5.87 22.13 -9.10
C LYS A 597 -7.10 23.05 -8.93
N LYS A 598 -7.09 23.94 -7.93
CA LYS A 598 -8.22 24.86 -7.67
C LYS A 598 -8.15 26.13 -8.51
N VAL A 599 -6.99 26.49 -9.03
CA VAL A 599 -6.82 27.60 -9.97
C VAL A 599 -7.06 27.06 -11.38
N LYS A 600 -8.03 27.63 -12.07
CA LYS A 600 -8.34 27.22 -13.43
C LYS A 600 -7.26 27.72 -14.40
N SER A 601 -7.04 26.98 -15.48
CA SER A 601 -6.04 27.34 -16.50
C SER A 601 -6.37 28.60 -17.28
N ASP A 602 -7.65 29.04 -17.29
CA ASP A 602 -8.16 30.26 -17.91
C ASP A 602 -8.32 31.45 -16.94
N ASP A 603 -7.91 31.26 -15.67
CA ASP A 603 -7.89 32.34 -14.68
C ASP A 603 -6.70 33.29 -14.92
N ILE A 604 -6.71 34.44 -14.31
CA ILE A 604 -5.63 35.44 -14.38
C ILE A 604 -5.38 36.04 -13.00
N PHE A 605 -4.18 36.51 -12.73
CA PHE A 605 -3.92 37.36 -11.58
C PHE A 605 -4.47 38.80 -11.83
N VAL A 606 -5.02 39.38 -10.77
CA VAL A 606 -5.54 40.76 -10.78
C VAL A 606 -4.82 41.67 -9.77
N GLY A 607 -3.93 41.11 -8.95
CA GLY A 607 -3.14 41.86 -8.01
C GLY A 607 -2.40 40.93 -7.03
N GLY A 608 -1.65 41.52 -6.14
CA GLY A 608 -0.91 40.80 -5.12
C GLY A 608 -0.34 41.71 -4.03
N THR A 609 0.34 41.08 -3.06
CA THR A 609 1.06 41.77 -1.98
C THR A 609 2.21 40.88 -1.48
N VAL A 610 3.20 41.50 -0.83
CA VAL A 610 4.25 40.79 -0.12
C VAL A 610 4.07 40.98 1.40
N VAL A 611 4.36 39.93 2.16
CA VAL A 611 4.28 39.91 3.62
C VAL A 611 5.68 39.78 4.16
N ASP A 612 6.20 40.86 4.75
CA ASP A 612 7.49 40.88 5.47
C ASP A 612 7.31 40.20 6.85
N MET A 613 8.01 39.10 7.05
CA MET A 613 7.89 38.28 8.25
C MET A 613 8.60 38.88 9.47
N ASP A 614 9.54 39.79 9.26
CA ASP A 614 10.33 40.40 10.34
C ASP A 614 9.62 41.61 10.97
N LYS A 615 8.58 42.15 10.30
CA LYS A 615 7.87 43.36 10.77
C LYS A 615 6.46 43.05 11.23
N GLN A 616 6.22 43.06 12.53
CA GLN A 616 4.90 42.88 13.14
C GLN A 616 3.87 43.90 12.60
N GLU A 617 4.29 45.11 12.30
CA GLU A 617 3.44 46.16 11.72
C GLU A 617 2.84 45.79 10.35
N THR A 618 3.53 44.95 9.59
CA THR A 618 3.05 44.44 8.27
C THR A 618 1.88 43.50 8.43
N LEU A 619 1.75 42.77 9.51
CA LEU A 619 0.68 41.81 9.74
C LEU A 619 -0.69 42.46 9.96
N ASP A 620 -0.69 43.71 10.49
CA ASP A 620 -1.91 44.49 10.72
C ASP A 620 -2.39 45.29 9.50
N LYS A 621 -1.55 45.36 8.47
CA LYS A 621 -1.93 45.97 7.18
C LYS A 621 -3.07 45.19 6.52
N LYS A 622 -3.90 45.90 5.72
CA LYS A 622 -5.08 45.29 5.08
C LYS A 622 -4.98 45.32 3.56
N VAL A 623 -5.38 44.23 2.91
CA VAL A 623 -5.55 44.19 1.44
C VAL A 623 -7.00 44.49 1.08
N LEU A 624 -7.20 45.43 0.17
CA LEU A 624 -8.49 45.78 -0.40
C LEU A 624 -8.78 44.90 -1.62
N LEU A 625 -9.93 44.24 -1.62
CA LEU A 625 -10.45 43.49 -2.75
C LEU A 625 -11.75 44.15 -3.24
N ILE A 626 -11.87 44.32 -4.54
CA ILE A 626 -13.09 44.87 -5.17
C ILE A 626 -13.51 43.93 -6.28
N SER A 627 -14.81 43.56 -6.30
CA SER A 627 -15.38 42.77 -7.40
C SER A 627 -16.06 43.68 -8.44
N GLU A 628 -16.22 43.11 -9.65
CA GLU A 628 -16.84 43.76 -10.78
C GLU A 628 -18.27 44.30 -10.46
N TYR A 629 -19.00 43.61 -9.59
CA TYR A 629 -20.32 44.04 -9.15
C TYR A 629 -20.33 44.88 -7.86
N GLY A 630 -19.16 45.42 -7.46
CA GLY A 630 -19.00 46.39 -6.39
C GLY A 630 -19.01 45.77 -4.97
N TYR A 631 -18.71 44.49 -4.83
CA TYR A 631 -18.47 43.92 -3.51
C TYR A 631 -17.06 44.26 -3.10
N VAL A 632 -16.93 44.74 -1.87
CA VAL A 632 -15.65 45.14 -1.28
C VAL A 632 -15.34 44.32 -0.07
N LYS A 633 -14.07 43.99 0.10
CA LYS A 633 -13.56 43.24 1.24
C LYS A 633 -12.18 43.73 1.65
N LEU A 634 -11.93 43.79 2.96
CA LEU A 634 -10.63 44.09 3.55
C LEU A 634 -10.13 42.88 4.30
N ILE A 635 -8.91 42.44 4.02
CA ILE A 635 -8.31 41.26 4.65
C ILE A 635 -7.01 41.70 5.33
N PRO A 636 -6.86 41.49 6.66
CA PRO A 636 -5.59 41.71 7.34
C PRO A 636 -4.50 40.81 6.74
N VAL A 637 -3.34 41.38 6.48
CA VAL A 637 -2.21 40.66 5.83
C VAL A 637 -1.79 39.44 6.62
N GLY A 638 -1.79 39.52 7.95
CA GLY A 638 -1.48 38.36 8.81
C GLY A 638 -2.42 37.17 8.62
N LYS A 639 -3.65 37.39 8.13
CA LYS A 639 -4.59 36.30 7.78
C LYS A 639 -4.36 35.69 6.39
N LEU A 640 -3.49 36.27 5.58
CA LEU A 640 -3.11 35.76 4.27
C LEU A 640 -2.01 34.70 4.35
N LEU A 641 -1.33 34.62 5.50
CA LEU A 641 -0.29 33.66 5.73
C LEU A 641 -0.89 32.25 5.94
N PRO A 642 -0.20 31.21 5.49
CA PRO A 642 -0.61 29.85 5.76
C PRO A 642 -0.56 29.60 7.28
N ASN A 643 -1.57 28.92 7.81
CA ASN A 643 -1.58 28.52 9.20
C ASN A 643 -0.44 27.52 9.44
N MET A 644 0.59 27.91 10.20
CA MET A 644 1.82 27.12 10.41
C MET A 644 1.56 25.73 11.02
N ASN A 645 0.37 25.48 11.56
CA ASN A 645 -0.03 24.20 12.14
C ASN A 645 -0.64 23.20 11.16
N THR A 646 -0.83 23.54 9.88
CA THR A 646 -1.37 22.61 8.89
C THR A 646 -0.33 22.30 7.81
N ARG A 647 0.06 21.01 7.74
CA ARG A 647 1.04 20.43 6.78
C ARG A 647 0.66 20.54 5.28
N ARG A 648 -0.13 21.51 4.87
CA ARG A 648 -0.65 21.63 3.49
C ARG A 648 -0.19 22.90 2.79
N TYR A 649 1.09 23.18 2.88
CA TYR A 649 1.67 24.44 2.35
C TYR A 649 1.76 24.56 0.83
N MET A 650 1.79 23.47 0.10
CA MET A 650 2.06 23.49 -1.33
C MET A 650 0.83 23.37 -2.26
N SER A 651 -0.37 23.17 -1.74
CA SER A 651 -1.54 22.89 -2.59
C SER A 651 -2.78 23.71 -2.30
N ASN A 652 -2.72 24.74 -1.45
CA ASN A 652 -3.93 25.40 -0.97
C ASN A 652 -4.09 26.82 -1.54
N THR A 653 -5.02 26.94 -2.47
CA THR A 653 -5.76 28.20 -2.66
C THR A 653 -6.83 28.29 -1.58
N VAL A 654 -6.98 29.48 -0.99
CA VAL A 654 -8.11 29.84 -0.15
C VAL A 654 -8.96 30.82 -0.94
N ASN A 655 -10.28 30.71 -0.83
CA ASN A 655 -11.15 31.74 -1.38
C ASN A 655 -10.92 33.05 -0.62
N ALA A 656 -10.23 33.98 -1.23
CA ALA A 656 -10.06 35.34 -0.69
C ALA A 656 -11.39 36.09 -0.71
N HIS A 657 -12.17 35.87 -1.74
CA HIS A 657 -13.49 36.48 -1.95
C HIS A 657 -14.45 35.47 -2.54
N THR A 658 -15.58 35.23 -1.89
CA THR A 658 -16.61 34.37 -2.45
C THR A 658 -17.50 35.19 -3.37
N LEU A 659 -17.34 35.00 -4.67
CA LEU A 659 -18.15 35.64 -5.70
C LEU A 659 -19.49 34.90 -5.81
N THR A 660 -20.53 35.45 -5.16
CA THR A 660 -21.86 34.81 -5.08
C THR A 660 -22.75 35.03 -6.29
N GLN A 661 -22.44 36.04 -7.09
CA GLN A 661 -23.21 36.34 -8.26
C GLN A 661 -22.65 35.64 -9.49
N LYS A 662 -23.51 35.03 -10.28
CA LYS A 662 -23.10 34.41 -11.53
C LYS A 662 -22.56 35.50 -12.46
N GLY A 663 -21.32 35.37 -12.90
CA GLY A 663 -20.63 36.34 -13.76
C GLY A 663 -19.85 37.43 -13.02
N ASP A 664 -19.83 37.42 -11.65
CA ASP A 664 -18.98 38.37 -10.90
C ASP A 664 -17.51 37.93 -10.94
N SER A 665 -16.61 38.88 -10.95
CA SER A 665 -15.16 38.66 -10.97
C SER A 665 -14.41 39.66 -10.10
N LEU A 666 -13.26 39.26 -9.56
CA LEU A 666 -12.39 40.20 -8.84
C LEU A 666 -11.66 41.07 -9.85
N VAL A 667 -11.73 42.40 -9.66
CA VAL A 667 -11.12 43.37 -10.56
C VAL A 667 -9.98 44.16 -9.92
N PHE A 668 -9.87 44.15 -8.57
CA PHE A 668 -8.84 44.86 -7.86
C PHE A 668 -8.43 44.09 -6.58
N ALA A 669 -7.13 44.00 -6.35
CA ALA A 669 -6.54 43.40 -5.16
C ALA A 669 -5.19 44.04 -4.87
N LYS A 670 -5.13 45.00 -3.97
CA LYS A 670 -3.89 45.69 -3.58
C LYS A 670 -3.87 45.99 -2.08
N TYR A 671 -2.69 46.01 -1.51
CA TYR A 671 -2.47 46.59 -0.19
C TYR A 671 -2.67 48.10 -0.22
N ILE A 672 -3.35 48.60 0.81
CA ILE A 672 -3.62 50.06 0.92
C ILE A 672 -3.34 50.48 2.38
N GLU A 673 -2.63 51.57 2.51
CA GLU A 673 -2.33 52.16 3.82
C GLU A 673 -3.55 52.71 4.55
N PRO A 674 -3.60 52.66 5.91
CA PRO A 674 -4.72 53.22 6.67
C PRO A 674 -4.98 54.71 6.39
N LYS A 675 -3.95 55.49 6.11
CA LYS A 675 -4.03 56.92 5.74
C LYS A 675 -4.91 57.17 4.55
N PHE A 676 -4.89 56.23 3.57
CA PHE A 676 -5.62 56.31 2.30
C PHE A 676 -7.15 56.26 2.49
N TYR A 677 -7.63 55.61 3.55
CA TYR A 677 -9.09 55.48 3.77
C TYR A 677 -9.74 56.72 4.37
N LYS A 678 -9.00 57.59 5.08
CA LYS A 678 -9.58 58.64 5.90
C LYS A 678 -10.27 59.75 5.09
N ASP A 679 -9.77 60.09 3.89
CA ASP A 679 -10.28 61.23 3.12
C ASP A 679 -10.45 60.88 1.65
N ASN A 680 -10.40 59.61 1.25
CA ASN A 680 -10.45 59.18 -0.13
C ASN A 680 -11.86 58.67 -0.54
N GLU A 681 -12.19 58.88 -1.79
CA GLU A 681 -13.41 58.42 -2.42
C GLU A 681 -13.08 57.52 -3.60
N LEU A 682 -13.81 56.39 -3.73
CA LEU A 682 -13.78 55.59 -4.94
C LEU A 682 -14.71 56.20 -5.98
N LEU A 683 -14.13 56.63 -7.10
CA LEU A 683 -14.83 57.05 -8.28
C LEU A 683 -14.98 55.86 -9.23
N PHE A 684 -16.18 55.51 -9.67
CA PHE A 684 -16.41 54.37 -10.55
C PHE A 684 -17.44 54.69 -11.61
N THR A 685 -17.26 54.11 -12.78
CA THR A 685 -18.14 54.24 -13.94
C THR A 685 -18.98 52.98 -14.12
N VAL A 686 -20.26 53.14 -14.33
CA VAL A 686 -21.23 52.05 -14.53
C VAL A 686 -21.93 52.22 -15.85
N TYR A 687 -22.07 51.19 -16.65
CA TYR A 687 -22.90 51.20 -17.86
C TYR A 687 -24.37 51.23 -17.51
N ASP A 688 -25.12 52.04 -18.25
CA ASP A 688 -26.56 52.21 -18.13
C ASP A 688 -27.29 51.63 -19.35
N ASP A 689 -27.62 50.35 -19.30
CA ASP A 689 -28.32 49.64 -20.38
C ASP A 689 -29.78 50.06 -20.57
N SER A 690 -30.34 50.86 -19.65
CA SER A 690 -31.79 51.21 -19.70
C SER A 690 -32.15 52.27 -20.73
N LEU A 691 -31.18 52.93 -21.34
CA LEU A 691 -31.38 54.04 -22.22
C LEU A 691 -30.85 53.80 -23.65
N LYS A 692 -30.98 52.69 -24.27
CA LYS A 692 -30.57 52.48 -25.70
C LYS A 692 -29.35 53.26 -26.20
N THR A 693 -28.71 54.03 -25.32
CA THR A 693 -27.46 54.77 -25.46
C THR A 693 -26.59 54.45 -24.30
N THR A 694 -25.43 53.90 -24.54
CA THR A 694 -24.36 53.62 -23.56
C THR A 694 -23.93 54.94 -22.90
N LYS A 695 -24.61 55.38 -21.83
CA LYS A 695 -24.17 56.51 -20.99
C LYS A 695 -23.39 55.96 -19.80
N GLU A 696 -22.12 56.30 -19.76
CA GLU A 696 -21.27 56.11 -18.58
C GLU A 696 -21.73 57.08 -17.48
N THR A 697 -22.05 56.58 -16.31
CA THR A 697 -22.41 57.40 -15.15
C THR A 697 -21.34 57.23 -14.09
N VAL A 698 -20.61 58.30 -13.77
CA VAL A 698 -19.63 58.34 -12.66
C VAL A 698 -20.37 58.41 -11.34
N ARG A 699 -20.04 57.54 -10.42
CA ARG A 699 -20.56 57.48 -9.06
C ARG A 699 -19.43 57.55 -8.05
N LYS A 700 -19.76 57.90 -6.81
CA LYS A 700 -18.80 58.03 -5.69
C LYS A 700 -19.18 57.13 -4.55
N SER A 701 -18.19 56.55 -3.86
CA SER A 701 -18.34 55.83 -2.61
C SER A 701 -17.25 56.25 -1.62
N ASN A 702 -17.66 56.73 -0.44
CA ASN A 702 -16.74 57.14 0.64
C ASN A 702 -16.10 55.91 1.27
N MET A 703 -14.80 55.92 1.48
CA MET A 703 -14.03 54.78 1.99
C MET A 703 -13.87 54.79 3.53
N ASN A 704 -14.24 55.81 4.23
CA ASN A 704 -14.06 55.94 5.67
C ASN A 704 -14.66 54.78 6.50
N ASP A 705 -15.86 54.30 6.09
CA ASP A 705 -16.58 53.24 6.79
C ASP A 705 -16.08 51.81 6.45
N TRP A 706 -15.11 51.70 5.55
CA TRP A 706 -14.68 50.38 5.07
C TRP A 706 -13.66 49.72 6.01
N TYR A 707 -12.85 50.52 6.69
CA TYR A 707 -11.74 50.02 7.50
C TYR A 707 -12.17 49.21 8.75
N GLU A 708 -13.30 49.58 9.37
CA GLU A 708 -13.76 48.96 10.62
C GLU A 708 -14.73 47.79 10.43
N THR A 709 -15.34 47.62 9.25
CA THR A 709 -16.50 46.74 9.12
C THR A 709 -16.29 45.48 8.26
N LEU A 710 -15.11 45.26 7.67
CA LEU A 710 -14.95 44.26 6.58
C LEU A 710 -13.90 43.17 6.80
N GLU A 711 -13.74 42.70 8.02
CA GLU A 711 -12.68 41.74 8.35
C GLU A 711 -13.11 40.28 8.34
N HIS A 712 -12.99 39.55 7.19
CA HIS A 712 -13.02 38.09 7.19
C HIS A 712 -12.31 37.47 5.96
N VAL A 713 -11.41 36.51 6.17
CA VAL A 713 -10.87 35.66 5.12
C VAL A 713 -11.91 34.57 4.78
N GLY A 714 -12.19 34.36 3.51
CA GLY A 714 -13.19 33.40 3.04
C GLY A 714 -14.62 33.84 3.39
N GLY A 715 -15.43 34.12 2.46
CA GLY A 715 -16.80 34.59 2.63
C GLY A 715 -17.12 35.72 1.66
N ASN A 716 -18.36 36.17 1.69
CA ASN A 716 -18.86 37.21 0.77
C ASN A 716 -18.36 38.57 1.24
N GLY A 717 -17.90 39.39 0.32
CA GLY A 717 -17.66 40.81 0.58
C GLY A 717 -18.96 41.56 0.87
N VAL A 718 -18.84 42.78 1.43
CA VAL A 718 -19.97 43.67 1.64
C VAL A 718 -20.06 44.63 0.43
N ARG A 719 -21.27 44.83 -0.06
CA ARG A 719 -21.49 45.68 -1.18
C ARG A 719 -21.41 47.16 -0.74
N LYS A 720 -20.33 47.82 -1.10
CA LYS A 720 -20.07 49.25 -0.79
C LYS A 720 -20.21 50.14 -2.02
N VAL A 721 -20.10 49.57 -3.24
CA VAL A 721 -20.25 50.27 -4.49
C VAL A 721 -21.61 49.95 -5.09
N ASN A 722 -22.44 50.97 -5.32
CA ASN A 722 -23.78 50.73 -5.86
C ASN A 722 -23.75 50.68 -7.39
N THR A 723 -23.64 49.46 -7.93
CA THR A 723 -23.68 49.19 -9.37
C THR A 723 -25.08 48.87 -9.87
N MET A 724 -26.16 48.97 -9.02
CA MET A 724 -27.53 48.68 -9.45
C MET A 724 -28.22 49.92 -10.05
N LYS A 725 -28.87 49.67 -11.14
CA LYS A 725 -29.93 50.56 -11.64
C LYS A 725 -31.21 49.72 -11.74
N SER A 726 -32.27 50.18 -11.09
CA SER A 726 -33.52 49.43 -10.93
C SER A 726 -33.33 48.02 -10.37
N LYS A 727 -33.67 46.93 -11.07
CA LYS A 727 -33.54 45.53 -10.64
C LYS A 727 -32.30 44.80 -11.20
N ASN A 728 -31.57 45.41 -12.12
CA ASN A 728 -30.42 44.78 -12.78
C ASN A 728 -29.08 45.26 -12.18
N ARG A 729 -28.14 44.36 -11.97
CA ARG A 729 -26.77 44.71 -11.58
C ARG A 729 -25.94 44.94 -12.83
N LEU A 730 -25.21 46.02 -12.85
CA LEU A 730 -24.32 46.40 -13.94
C LEU A 730 -22.87 46.21 -13.47
N PRO A 731 -21.97 45.73 -14.34
CA PRO A 731 -20.55 45.63 -14.00
C PRO A 731 -19.94 47.03 -13.92
N LEU A 732 -18.85 47.14 -13.16
CA LEU A 732 -17.98 48.29 -13.16
C LEU A 732 -17.25 48.37 -14.49
N VAL A 733 -17.35 49.52 -15.17
CA VAL A 733 -16.67 49.77 -16.44
C VAL A 733 -15.24 50.21 -16.18
N ASP A 734 -15.11 51.14 -15.23
CA ASP A 734 -13.84 51.65 -14.78
C ASP A 734 -13.97 52.13 -13.33
N PHE A 735 -12.87 52.17 -12.61
CA PHE A 735 -12.81 52.75 -11.27
C PHE A 735 -11.48 53.46 -11.05
N ASN A 736 -11.50 54.54 -10.30
CA ASN A 736 -10.29 55.26 -9.92
C ASN A 736 -10.48 55.82 -8.50
N PHE A 737 -9.40 56.06 -7.83
CA PHE A 737 -9.43 56.74 -6.53
C PHE A 737 -9.24 58.23 -6.70
N LYS A 738 -9.87 59.04 -5.86
CA LYS A 738 -9.74 60.49 -5.88
C LYS A 738 -8.28 60.91 -5.73
N GLU A 739 -7.56 60.24 -4.83
CA GLU A 739 -6.12 60.34 -4.71
C GLU A 739 -5.46 59.07 -5.19
N PRO A 740 -4.36 59.12 -5.96
CA PRO A 740 -3.68 57.94 -6.47
C PRO A 740 -3.14 57.09 -5.32
N ILE A 741 -3.13 55.80 -5.50
CA ILE A 741 -2.44 54.84 -4.59
C ILE A 741 -0.95 54.93 -4.90
N GLU A 742 -0.15 55.42 -3.95
CA GLU A 742 1.32 55.42 -4.02
C GLU A 742 1.91 53.99 -4.01
#